data_e9e7d790d87aa4dccbb6c47e12f00dcc
#
_entry.id   e9e7d790d87aa4dccbb6c47e12f00dcc
#
_cell.length_a   1.000
_cell.length_b   1.000
_cell.length_c   1.000
_cell.angle_alpha   90.00
_cell.angle_beta   90.00
_cell.angle_gamma   90.00
#
_symmetry.space_group_name_H-M   'P 1'
#
loop_
_entity.id
_entity.type
_entity.pdbx_description
1 polymer ?
#
loop_
_entity_poly.entity_id
_entity_poly.type
_entity_poly.pdbx_seq_one_letter_code
_entity_poly.pdbx_strand_id
1 'polypeptide(L)'
;MKQKYIKALNGFKLIMVIVLALLPMAASANEELKTNANVVGHVTDKATGEPIPHVAVQVLGTMIVSVTNAEGYYHLEDLPLGKQTIEARATGYHAERQTIEVEKNARLTTDFVLKTDEISLDEVVVSSNRSISLRRNAPTLVNVIDTRTFNITNSMCLAQGLNFQPGVRTEDNCANCGFSQVRINGLDGHYSQILIDSRPVFSALQGVYGLEQIPANMIERVEVVRGGGSALYGSSAIGGTINIITKEPLSNYAELAHTFTAYEGGKTFDNNTTVNTSIVSSNNKAGFSVYGQSHNRGGYDRDQDGFTDLPKLINKTIGMGAFLRLNNYSKLKLQYHALNEYRRGGNNLHLPVHESNIAEKLDHNINGGSLSYDLFTPNGLNHLTAYASFQTVSRDSYYGGAGDGSEESKAEALKAYSKTHDTNLMGGMQFVHNFGRLLFMPADLTLGAEYTYDALKDHALGYDVITRQTVRTGSLFLQNEWKNEYWGILLGGRFDKHNLINHLIFSPRVNLRFNATRNVHLRLTYAGGFRAPQTFDEDLHTSMAGGERIKTYLAKDLKEERSNSLSLSADMYYNFGNVQTNFLVEAFYTHLNNVFAQRVLKERDENGIRILERFNAHQATVWGMNAEGKAVFSKWFSLQSGLTVQRSEYKDAVEWDEDAPAEKKFLRTPNVYGYFTMQSSPIKRLSIALSGNYNGRMLVGHAAGSGVEKPVVVRTPSFFTLSLKASYDFDIYKQVKAQLNAGIQNIGNVYQRDLDKGWNRDASYIYGPSLPRCFYVGLKLTY
;
A
#
# COMPACT_ATOMS: atom_id res chain seq x y z
N MET A 1 -9.92 23.98 -24.04
CA MET A 1 -9.43 23.56 -22.73
C MET A 1 -10.33 24.00 -21.55
N LYS A 2 -10.69 25.29 -21.41
CA LYS A 2 -11.59 25.79 -20.32
C LYS A 2 -12.94 25.06 -20.18
N GLN A 3 -13.64 24.73 -21.26
CA GLN A 3 -14.98 24.07 -21.18
C GLN A 3 -14.93 22.59 -20.71
N LYS A 4 -13.82 21.85 -20.93
CA LYS A 4 -13.66 20.48 -20.44
C LYS A 4 -13.32 20.43 -18.93
N TYR A 5 -12.52 21.40 -18.46
CA TYR A 5 -12.27 21.58 -17.02
C TYR A 5 -13.55 21.95 -16.27
N ILE A 6 -14.42 22.79 -16.87
CA ILE A 6 -15.69 23.20 -16.29
C ILE A 6 -16.64 22.02 -16.08
N LYS A 7 -16.68 21.02 -17.01
CA LYS A 7 -17.54 19.83 -16.87
C LYS A 7 -17.04 18.85 -15.80
N ALA A 8 -15.73 18.67 -15.64
CA ALA A 8 -15.15 17.85 -14.57
C ALA A 8 -15.32 18.55 -13.19
N LEU A 9 -15.09 19.87 -13.18
CA LEU A 9 -15.34 20.70 -12.00
C LEU A 9 -16.83 20.69 -11.58
N ASN A 10 -17.75 20.55 -12.53
CA ASN A 10 -19.18 20.48 -12.21
C ASN A 10 -19.58 19.14 -11.57
N GLY A 11 -18.98 18.01 -11.94
CA GLY A 11 -19.17 16.74 -11.23
C GLY A 11 -18.61 16.80 -9.79
N PHE A 12 -17.42 17.34 -9.63
CA PHE A 12 -16.79 17.53 -8.33
C PHE A 12 -17.54 18.57 -7.48
N LYS A 13 -18.01 19.69 -8.09
CA LYS A 13 -18.86 20.66 -7.43
C LYS A 13 -20.19 20.07 -6.97
N LEU A 14 -20.79 19.16 -7.75
CA LEU A 14 -22.05 18.50 -7.37
C LEU A 14 -21.83 17.61 -6.13
N ILE A 15 -20.74 16.85 -6.08
CA ILE A 15 -20.39 16.03 -4.91
C ILE A 15 -20.07 16.92 -3.70
N MET A 16 -19.27 17.97 -3.91
CA MET A 16 -18.94 18.95 -2.86
C MET A 16 -20.17 19.71 -2.38
N VAL A 17 -21.11 20.03 -3.26
CA VAL A 17 -22.41 20.64 -2.91
C VAL A 17 -23.30 19.65 -2.16
N ILE A 18 -23.30 18.37 -2.53
CA ILE A 18 -24.03 17.32 -1.79
C ILE A 18 -23.40 17.12 -0.40
N VAL A 19 -22.08 17.06 -0.28
CA VAL A 19 -21.38 16.98 1.01
C VAL A 19 -21.63 18.22 1.86
N LEU A 20 -21.55 19.42 1.25
CA LEU A 20 -21.85 20.69 1.92
C LEU A 20 -23.35 20.86 2.26
N ALA A 21 -24.26 20.30 1.45
CA ALA A 21 -25.69 20.32 1.72
C ALA A 21 -26.11 19.33 2.82
N LEU A 22 -25.34 18.27 3.02
CA LEU A 22 -25.54 17.31 4.13
C LEU A 22 -25.01 17.86 5.48
N LEU A 23 -24.06 18.81 5.46
CA LEU A 23 -23.53 19.45 6.66
C LEU A 23 -24.62 20.20 7.50
N PRO A 24 -25.50 21.01 6.91
CA PRO A 24 -26.56 21.66 7.68
C PRO A 24 -27.66 20.69 8.14
N MET A 25 -27.95 19.62 7.41
CA MET A 25 -28.87 18.57 7.86
C MET A 25 -28.34 17.81 9.08
N ALA A 26 -27.01 17.64 9.16
CA ALA A 26 -26.37 17.08 10.35
C ALA A 26 -26.30 18.07 11.51
N ALA A 27 -26.18 19.37 11.23
CA ALA A 27 -26.13 20.41 12.24
C ALA A 27 -27.53 20.74 12.82
N SER A 28 -28.60 20.62 12.04
CA SER A 28 -29.96 20.86 12.50
C SER A 28 -30.62 19.64 13.18
N ALA A 29 -29.98 18.48 13.16
CA ALA A 29 -30.54 17.27 13.77
C ALA A 29 -30.26 17.14 15.27
N ASN A 30 -29.42 17.97 15.89
CA ASN A 30 -29.15 17.85 17.32
C ASN A 30 -28.64 19.15 17.95
N GLU A 31 -29.53 19.91 18.61
CA GLU A 31 -29.18 20.40 19.93
C GLU A 31 -29.07 19.17 20.84
N GLU A 32 -27.94 18.51 20.87
CA GLU A 32 -27.65 17.48 21.86
C GLU A 32 -27.70 18.17 23.23
N LEU A 33 -28.77 17.91 23.97
CA LEU A 33 -28.80 18.13 25.41
C LEU A 33 -27.57 17.45 25.96
N LYS A 34 -26.56 18.24 26.40
CA LYS A 34 -25.36 17.70 27.05
C LYS A 34 -25.83 16.73 28.14
N THR A 35 -25.43 15.49 28.05
CA THR A 35 -25.82 14.49 29.02
C THR A 35 -25.07 14.69 30.33
N ASN A 36 -23.88 15.36 30.27
CA ASN A 36 -22.89 15.48 31.34
C ASN A 36 -22.53 14.10 31.96
N ALA A 37 -22.80 13.02 31.24
CA ALA A 37 -22.48 11.68 31.69
C ALA A 37 -21.06 11.36 31.29
N ASN A 38 -20.22 11.02 32.26
CA ASN A 38 -18.80 10.81 32.07
C ASN A 38 -18.39 9.42 32.58
N VAL A 39 -17.45 8.80 31.88
CA VAL A 39 -16.81 7.53 32.28
C VAL A 39 -15.33 7.73 32.41
N VAL A 40 -14.79 7.33 33.53
CA VAL A 40 -13.33 7.31 33.80
C VAL A 40 -12.92 5.90 34.16
N GLY A 41 -11.63 5.62 34.05
CA GLY A 41 -11.08 4.33 34.47
C GLY A 41 -9.62 4.17 34.13
N HIS A 42 -9.08 3.03 34.50
CA HIS A 42 -7.71 2.64 34.18
C HIS A 42 -7.68 1.38 33.33
N VAL A 43 -6.65 1.29 32.51
CA VAL A 43 -6.38 0.09 31.72
C VAL A 43 -5.06 -0.49 32.16
N THR A 44 -5.08 -1.77 32.56
CA THR A 44 -3.91 -2.48 33.09
C THR A 44 -3.65 -3.77 32.32
N ASP A 45 -2.39 -4.21 32.33
CA ASP A 45 -1.97 -5.50 31.78
C ASP A 45 -2.34 -6.64 32.75
N LYS A 46 -3.00 -7.68 32.24
CA LYS A 46 -3.48 -8.82 33.05
C LYS A 46 -2.34 -9.61 33.71
N ALA A 47 -1.19 -9.68 33.07
CA ALA A 47 -0.06 -10.51 33.53
C ALA A 47 0.85 -9.76 34.54
N THR A 48 1.01 -8.43 34.36
CA THR A 48 1.93 -7.63 35.17
C THR A 48 1.23 -6.72 36.16
N GLY A 49 -0.06 -6.38 35.93
CA GLY A 49 -0.80 -5.37 36.67
C GLY A 49 -0.33 -3.94 36.36
N GLU A 50 0.66 -3.76 35.48
CA GLU A 50 1.18 -2.42 35.11
C GLU A 50 0.15 -1.66 34.27
N PRO A 51 0.08 -0.33 34.37
CA PRO A 51 -0.77 0.49 33.53
C PRO A 51 -0.34 0.43 32.07
N ILE A 52 -1.32 0.40 31.14
CA ILE A 52 -1.05 0.39 29.72
C ILE A 52 -1.34 1.77 29.14
N PRO A 53 -0.35 2.51 28.68
CA PRO A 53 -0.54 3.79 27.99
C PRO A 53 -0.97 3.57 26.54
N HIS A 54 -1.55 4.61 25.92
CA HIS A 54 -1.96 4.65 24.52
C HIS A 54 -3.01 3.61 24.11
N VAL A 55 -3.83 3.13 25.07
CA VAL A 55 -4.99 2.30 24.79
C VAL A 55 -6.13 3.19 24.28
N ALA A 56 -6.67 2.89 23.11
CA ALA A 56 -7.88 3.54 22.63
C ALA A 56 -9.10 2.95 23.35
N VAL A 57 -9.84 3.79 24.06
CA VAL A 57 -11.10 3.45 24.74
C VAL A 57 -12.21 4.19 24.02
N GLN A 58 -13.15 3.46 23.41
CA GLN A 58 -14.20 4.02 22.57
C GLN A 58 -15.60 3.55 22.96
N VAL A 59 -16.60 4.38 22.72
CA VAL A 59 -18.01 3.99 22.81
C VAL A 59 -18.46 3.50 21.44
N LEU A 60 -18.80 2.22 21.32
CA LEU A 60 -19.16 1.61 20.02
C LEU A 60 -20.44 2.25 19.45
N GLY A 61 -20.45 2.46 18.12
CA GLY A 61 -21.56 3.13 17.42
C GLY A 61 -21.54 4.65 17.57
N THR A 62 -20.46 5.23 18.10
CA THR A 62 -20.26 6.67 18.24
C THR A 62 -18.85 7.08 17.80
N MET A 63 -18.59 8.38 17.77
CA MET A 63 -17.27 8.96 17.55
C MET A 63 -16.53 9.29 18.86
N ILE A 64 -17.07 8.88 20.01
CA ILE A 64 -16.47 9.13 21.32
C ILE A 64 -15.32 8.16 21.54
N VAL A 65 -14.12 8.70 21.66
CA VAL A 65 -12.88 7.95 21.92
C VAL A 65 -11.98 8.77 22.86
N SER A 66 -11.28 8.08 23.74
CA SER A 66 -10.21 8.60 24.56
C SER A 66 -9.01 7.68 24.47
N VAL A 67 -7.82 8.16 24.81
CA VAL A 67 -6.60 7.36 24.84
C VAL A 67 -5.98 7.43 26.24
N THR A 68 -5.54 6.30 26.76
CA THR A 68 -4.95 6.27 28.10
C THR A 68 -3.61 7.04 28.15
N ASN A 69 -3.40 7.76 29.23
CA ASN A 69 -2.13 8.43 29.55
C ASN A 69 -1.08 7.43 30.06
N ALA A 70 0.07 7.93 30.55
CA ALA A 70 1.17 7.11 31.06
C ALA A 70 0.77 6.24 32.26
N GLU A 71 -0.20 6.68 33.06
CA GLU A 71 -0.75 5.98 34.22
C GLU A 71 -1.90 5.04 33.85
N GLY A 72 -2.15 4.83 32.55
CA GLY A 72 -3.26 4.01 32.06
C GLY A 72 -4.65 4.63 32.23
N TYR A 73 -4.76 5.89 32.65
CA TYR A 73 -6.00 6.59 32.91
C TYR A 73 -6.64 7.10 31.62
N TYR A 74 -7.97 6.96 31.49
CA TYR A 74 -8.78 7.51 30.42
C TYR A 74 -10.02 8.25 30.93
N HIS A 75 -10.57 9.15 30.10
CA HIS A 75 -11.78 9.91 30.39
C HIS A 75 -12.63 10.05 29.11
N LEU A 76 -13.88 9.60 29.18
CA LEU A 76 -14.90 9.77 28.14
C LEU A 76 -15.97 10.75 28.64
N GLU A 77 -16.34 11.71 27.82
CA GLU A 77 -17.28 12.78 28.18
C GLU A 77 -18.57 12.74 27.34
N ASP A 78 -19.68 13.21 27.92
CA ASP A 78 -20.96 13.39 27.24
C ASP A 78 -21.48 12.09 26.58
N LEU A 79 -21.43 10.95 27.26
CA LEU A 79 -21.90 9.68 26.71
C LEU A 79 -23.40 9.74 26.42
N PRO A 80 -23.87 9.08 25.34
CA PRO A 80 -25.31 8.89 25.10
C PRO A 80 -25.99 8.12 26.24
N LEU A 81 -27.24 8.46 26.52
CA LEU A 81 -28.01 7.78 27.57
C LEU A 81 -28.39 6.34 27.20
N GLY A 82 -28.64 5.52 28.20
CA GLY A 82 -29.04 4.12 28.07
C GLY A 82 -27.85 3.18 27.98
N LYS A 83 -28.06 1.99 27.40
CA LYS A 83 -27.02 0.96 27.30
C LYS A 83 -25.95 1.35 26.29
N GLN A 84 -24.69 1.48 26.77
CA GLN A 84 -23.53 1.77 25.95
C GLN A 84 -22.49 0.66 26.11
N THR A 85 -21.88 0.26 25.01
CA THR A 85 -20.75 -0.69 25.02
C THR A 85 -19.45 0.08 24.81
N ILE A 86 -18.56 -0.01 25.79
CA ILE A 86 -17.22 0.57 25.76
C ILE A 86 -16.25 -0.52 25.38
N GLU A 87 -15.36 -0.24 24.45
CA GLU A 87 -14.27 -1.13 24.02
C GLU A 87 -12.92 -0.49 24.32
N ALA A 88 -12.06 -1.20 25.06
CA ALA A 88 -10.65 -0.84 25.23
C ALA A 88 -9.80 -1.68 24.29
N ARG A 89 -8.93 -1.04 23.48
CA ARG A 89 -8.13 -1.67 22.46
C ARG A 89 -6.73 -1.07 22.38
N ALA A 90 -5.72 -1.93 22.32
CA ALA A 90 -4.33 -1.57 22.07
C ALA A 90 -3.64 -2.61 21.20
N THR A 91 -2.64 -2.20 20.43
CA THR A 91 -1.80 -3.13 19.65
C THR A 91 -1.07 -4.08 20.59
N GLY A 92 -1.11 -5.38 20.32
CA GLY A 92 -0.51 -6.42 21.16
C GLY A 92 -1.39 -6.86 22.34
N TYR A 93 -2.67 -6.47 22.36
CA TYR A 93 -3.64 -6.86 23.39
C TYR A 93 -4.96 -7.29 22.77
N HIS A 94 -5.64 -8.25 23.43
CA HIS A 94 -7.03 -8.56 23.10
C HIS A 94 -7.93 -7.39 23.47
N ALA A 95 -8.81 -7.02 22.54
CA ALA A 95 -9.81 -6.01 22.81
C ALA A 95 -10.80 -6.49 23.87
N GLU A 96 -11.09 -5.67 24.86
CA GLU A 96 -12.02 -5.95 25.95
C GLU A 96 -13.23 -5.04 25.86
N ARG A 97 -14.43 -5.58 26.10
CA ARG A 97 -15.70 -4.87 26.01
C ARG A 97 -16.47 -4.97 27.31
N GLN A 98 -17.04 -3.83 27.72
CA GLN A 98 -17.97 -3.77 28.86
C GLN A 98 -19.21 -2.98 28.45
N THR A 99 -20.38 -3.47 28.84
CA THR A 99 -21.64 -2.76 28.63
C THR A 99 -22.08 -2.15 29.93
N ILE A 100 -22.36 -0.85 29.90
CA ILE A 100 -22.78 -0.03 31.03
C ILE A 100 -24.14 0.64 30.75
N GLU A 101 -24.88 0.94 31.78
CA GLU A 101 -26.09 1.78 31.70
C GLU A 101 -25.69 3.21 32.03
N VAL A 102 -26.02 4.15 31.13
CA VAL A 102 -25.64 5.57 31.24
C VAL A 102 -26.86 6.41 31.55
N GLU A 103 -26.87 7.08 32.71
CA GLU A 103 -27.89 8.03 33.13
C GLU A 103 -27.37 9.47 32.98
N LYS A 104 -28.26 10.44 32.93
CA LYS A 104 -27.95 11.88 32.85
C LYS A 104 -27.16 12.32 34.09
N ASN A 105 -26.05 13.08 33.86
CA ASN A 105 -25.12 13.55 34.88
C ASN A 105 -24.38 12.41 35.62
N ALA A 106 -24.43 11.19 35.13
CA ALA A 106 -23.72 10.06 35.74
C ALA A 106 -22.20 10.24 35.69
N ARG A 107 -21.52 9.82 36.75
CA ARG A 107 -20.06 9.67 36.82
C ARG A 107 -19.76 8.21 37.12
N LEU A 108 -19.38 7.48 36.08
CA LEU A 108 -19.15 6.03 36.14
C LEU A 108 -17.65 5.75 36.13
N THR A 109 -17.25 4.69 36.82
CA THR A 109 -15.88 4.17 36.74
C THR A 109 -15.92 2.80 36.09
N THR A 110 -15.08 2.60 35.05
CA THR A 110 -15.01 1.34 34.32
C THR A 110 -13.53 1.05 34.03
N ASP A 111 -12.98 0.06 34.73
CA ASP A 111 -11.58 -0.36 34.53
C ASP A 111 -11.50 -1.53 33.54
N PHE A 112 -10.45 -1.57 32.76
CA PHE A 112 -10.16 -2.64 31.82
C PHE A 112 -8.87 -3.37 32.18
N VAL A 113 -8.89 -4.70 32.09
CA VAL A 113 -7.72 -5.55 32.30
C VAL A 113 -7.45 -6.30 31.00
N LEU A 114 -6.48 -5.81 30.21
CA LEU A 114 -6.22 -6.38 28.91
C LEU A 114 -5.25 -7.56 29.00
N LYS A 115 -5.56 -8.61 28.25
CA LYS A 115 -4.67 -9.76 28.05
C LYS A 115 -3.82 -9.53 26.81
N THR A 116 -2.53 -9.82 26.88
CA THR A 116 -1.64 -9.75 25.73
C THR A 116 -2.10 -10.63 24.56
N ASP A 117 -2.11 -10.04 23.36
CA ASP A 117 -2.37 -10.70 22.07
C ASP A 117 -1.18 -10.50 21.14
N GLU A 118 -0.14 -11.27 21.37
CA GLU A 118 1.13 -11.14 20.64
C GLU A 118 1.02 -11.58 19.16
N ILE A 119 -0.04 -12.31 18.81
CA ILE A 119 -0.29 -12.79 17.45
C ILE A 119 -1.35 -11.98 16.68
N SER A 120 -1.84 -10.88 17.28
CA SER A 120 -2.78 -9.93 16.67
C SER A 120 -4.11 -10.57 16.20
N LEU A 121 -4.68 -11.48 17.02
CA LEU A 121 -5.94 -12.16 16.75
C LEU A 121 -7.12 -11.18 16.62
N ASP A 122 -7.15 -10.18 17.49
CA ASP A 122 -8.22 -9.17 17.57
C ASP A 122 -7.86 -7.88 16.83
N GLU A 123 -6.95 -7.96 15.87
CA GLU A 123 -6.60 -6.82 15.03
C GLU A 123 -7.78 -6.36 14.18
N VAL A 124 -7.93 -5.05 14.08
CA VAL A 124 -9.02 -4.43 13.34
C VAL A 124 -8.61 -4.16 11.91
N VAL A 125 -9.44 -4.56 10.98
CA VAL A 125 -9.26 -4.35 9.54
C VAL A 125 -10.46 -3.66 8.91
N VAL A 126 -10.24 -2.95 7.82
CA VAL A 126 -11.28 -2.26 7.05
C VAL A 126 -11.35 -2.74 5.60
N SER A 127 -10.28 -3.32 5.07
CA SER A 127 -10.16 -3.68 3.66
C SER A 127 -11.03 -4.86 3.21
N SER A 128 -11.55 -5.63 4.15
CA SER A 128 -12.38 -6.80 3.88
C SER A 128 -13.73 -6.46 3.24
N ASN A 129 -14.42 -5.44 3.77
CA ASN A 129 -15.78 -5.06 3.37
C ASN A 129 -16.03 -3.55 3.45
N ARG A 130 -14.98 -2.74 3.53
CA ARG A 130 -15.02 -1.28 3.76
C ARG A 130 -15.71 -0.87 5.07
N SER A 131 -15.79 -1.78 6.03
CA SER A 131 -16.31 -1.53 7.37
C SER A 131 -15.31 -2.03 8.40
N ILE A 132 -15.30 -1.40 9.56
CA ILE A 132 -14.43 -1.79 10.68
C ILE A 132 -14.87 -3.18 11.19
N SER A 133 -13.96 -4.14 11.15
CA SER A 133 -14.21 -5.50 11.64
C SER A 133 -12.96 -6.10 12.27
N LEU A 134 -13.14 -7.06 13.18
CA LEU A 134 -12.02 -7.86 13.68
C LEU A 134 -11.52 -8.78 12.55
N ARG A 135 -10.20 -8.91 12.38
CA ARG A 135 -9.58 -9.76 11.35
C ARG A 135 -10.14 -11.17 11.33
N ARG A 136 -10.32 -11.79 12.50
CA ARG A 136 -10.90 -13.14 12.62
C ARG A 136 -12.34 -13.25 12.09
N ASN A 137 -13.12 -12.16 12.19
CA ASN A 137 -14.52 -12.10 11.75
C ASN A 137 -14.68 -11.55 10.33
N ALA A 138 -13.62 -11.06 9.72
CA ALA A 138 -13.64 -10.53 8.38
C ALA A 138 -14.06 -11.61 7.36
N PRO A 139 -14.98 -11.30 6.42
CA PRO A 139 -15.46 -12.27 5.45
C PRO A 139 -14.38 -12.68 4.43
N THR A 140 -13.41 -11.80 4.19
CA THR A 140 -12.23 -12.08 3.35
C THR A 140 -10.98 -12.10 4.23
N LEU A 141 -10.01 -12.94 3.87
CA LEU A 141 -8.71 -12.93 4.50
C LEU A 141 -8.01 -11.58 4.26
N VAL A 142 -7.65 -10.91 5.35
CA VAL A 142 -6.84 -9.69 5.34
C VAL A 142 -5.54 -9.98 6.08
N ASN A 143 -4.43 -9.80 5.40
CA ASN A 143 -3.11 -9.85 6.02
C ASN A 143 -2.70 -8.44 6.44
N VAL A 144 -2.04 -8.33 7.57
CA VAL A 144 -1.64 -7.05 8.13
C VAL A 144 -0.13 -7.02 8.36
N ILE A 145 0.48 -5.95 7.86
CA ILE A 145 1.86 -5.58 8.15
C ILE A 145 1.80 -4.38 9.08
N ASP A 146 2.19 -4.57 10.31
CA ASP A 146 2.18 -3.54 11.35
C ASP A 146 3.46 -2.71 11.39
N THR A 147 3.47 -1.64 12.17
CA THR A 147 4.67 -0.80 12.39
C THR A 147 5.82 -1.57 13.02
N ARG A 148 5.56 -2.63 13.79
CA ARG A 148 6.59 -3.49 14.37
C ARG A 148 7.41 -4.16 13.27
N THR A 149 6.75 -4.70 12.24
CA THR A 149 7.40 -5.32 11.08
C THR A 149 8.33 -4.32 10.37
N PHE A 150 7.87 -3.10 10.09
CA PHE A 150 8.73 -2.05 9.51
C PHE A 150 9.94 -1.72 10.40
N ASN A 151 9.72 -1.66 11.71
CA ASN A 151 10.78 -1.37 12.66
C ASN A 151 11.83 -2.48 12.73
N ILE A 152 11.44 -3.75 12.90
CA ILE A 152 12.39 -4.87 13.05
C ILE A 152 13.19 -5.14 11.78
N THR A 153 12.61 -4.87 10.60
CA THR A 153 13.25 -5.05 9.29
C THR A 153 14.03 -3.83 8.82
N ASN A 154 13.98 -2.72 9.58
CA ASN A 154 14.54 -1.43 9.19
C ASN A 154 14.04 -0.92 7.83
N SER A 155 12.74 -1.15 7.54
CA SER A 155 12.11 -0.70 6.31
C SER A 155 11.79 0.78 6.37
N MET A 156 12.31 1.57 5.42
CA MET A 156 12.18 3.02 5.37
C MET A 156 10.95 3.48 4.57
N CYS A 157 10.44 2.62 3.69
CA CYS A 157 9.28 2.88 2.81
C CYS A 157 8.38 1.65 2.68
N LEU A 158 7.20 1.84 2.08
CA LEU A 158 6.22 0.78 1.84
C LEU A 158 6.82 -0.40 1.08
N ALA A 159 7.54 -0.16 -0.02
CA ALA A 159 8.12 -1.20 -0.87
C ALA A 159 8.93 -2.22 -0.09
N GLN A 160 9.78 -1.75 0.83
CA GLN A 160 10.63 -2.64 1.64
C GLN A 160 9.82 -3.51 2.61
N GLY A 161 8.79 -2.93 3.26
CA GLY A 161 7.92 -3.64 4.22
C GLY A 161 7.07 -4.73 3.57
N LEU A 162 6.65 -4.54 2.32
CA LEU A 162 5.81 -5.49 1.59
C LEU A 162 6.47 -6.86 1.35
N ASN A 163 7.80 -6.94 1.32
CA ASN A 163 8.53 -8.19 1.17
C ASN A 163 8.41 -9.15 2.38
N PHE A 164 7.82 -8.69 3.48
CA PHE A 164 7.58 -9.50 4.68
C PHE A 164 6.11 -9.93 4.80
N GLN A 165 5.51 -10.28 3.64
CA GLN A 165 4.14 -10.78 3.55
C GLN A 165 4.07 -11.94 2.54
N PRO A 166 3.49 -13.12 2.86
CA PRO A 166 3.36 -14.20 1.89
C PRO A 166 2.47 -13.78 0.73
N GLY A 167 2.78 -14.23 -0.47
CA GLY A 167 2.07 -13.86 -1.70
C GLY A 167 2.40 -12.47 -2.23
N VAL A 168 3.26 -11.70 -1.55
CA VAL A 168 3.66 -10.35 -1.99
C VAL A 168 5.16 -10.28 -2.18
N ARG A 169 5.60 -9.65 -3.25
CA ARG A 169 7.01 -9.42 -3.55
C ARG A 169 7.17 -8.08 -4.25
N THR A 170 8.12 -7.28 -3.81
CA THR A 170 8.59 -6.11 -4.57
C THR A 170 9.82 -6.48 -5.37
N GLU A 171 9.95 -5.90 -6.54
CA GLU A 171 11.11 -6.08 -7.41
C GLU A 171 11.50 -4.76 -8.06
N ASP A 172 12.79 -4.59 -8.30
CA ASP A 172 13.31 -3.47 -9.08
C ASP A 172 13.41 -3.91 -10.54
N ASN A 173 12.87 -3.09 -11.43
CA ASN A 173 12.78 -3.38 -12.85
C ASN A 173 13.68 -2.49 -13.70
N CYS A 174 14.45 -1.60 -13.09
CA CYS A 174 15.38 -0.72 -13.80
C CYS A 174 16.51 -0.27 -12.90
N ALA A 175 17.73 -0.52 -13.32
CA ALA A 175 18.94 -0.13 -12.62
C ALA A 175 19.15 1.39 -12.64
N ASN A 176 18.77 2.06 -13.74
CA ASN A 176 19.05 3.49 -13.91
C ASN A 176 18.08 4.40 -13.15
N CYS A 177 16.77 4.09 -13.13
CA CYS A 177 15.77 4.95 -12.46
C CYS A 177 15.30 4.37 -11.12
N GLY A 178 15.59 3.10 -10.82
CA GLY A 178 15.12 2.42 -9.61
C GLY A 178 13.60 2.24 -9.61
N PHE A 179 13.02 1.96 -10.78
CA PHE A 179 11.61 1.61 -10.86
C PHE A 179 11.38 0.29 -10.14
N SER A 180 10.49 0.30 -9.16
CA SER A 180 10.07 -0.90 -8.43
C SER A 180 8.57 -1.10 -8.48
N GLN A 181 8.15 -2.36 -8.61
CA GLN A 181 6.74 -2.75 -8.58
C GLN A 181 6.46 -3.83 -7.55
N VAL A 182 5.19 -3.94 -7.18
CA VAL A 182 4.71 -5.01 -6.30
C VAL A 182 4.02 -6.09 -7.14
N ARG A 183 4.35 -7.34 -6.88
CA ARG A 183 3.62 -8.51 -7.42
C ARG A 183 2.82 -9.17 -6.32
N ILE A 184 1.56 -9.46 -6.60
CA ILE A 184 0.68 -10.20 -5.69
C ILE A 184 0.34 -11.54 -6.33
N ASN A 185 0.69 -12.65 -5.66
CA ASN A 185 0.47 -14.01 -6.15
C ASN A 185 0.99 -14.20 -7.59
N GLY A 186 2.13 -13.58 -7.94
CA GLY A 186 2.76 -13.67 -9.26
C GLY A 186 2.14 -12.85 -10.37
N LEU A 187 1.10 -12.06 -10.08
CA LEU A 187 0.56 -11.07 -11.00
C LEU A 187 1.33 -9.76 -10.92
N ASP A 188 1.52 -9.11 -12.05
CA ASP A 188 2.28 -7.86 -12.19
C ASP A 188 1.66 -6.69 -11.42
N GLY A 189 2.46 -5.65 -11.20
CA GLY A 189 2.06 -4.49 -10.40
C GLY A 189 0.80 -3.79 -10.89
N HIS A 190 0.58 -3.74 -12.19
CA HIS A 190 -0.62 -3.14 -12.78
C HIS A 190 -1.93 -3.90 -12.49
N TYR A 191 -1.86 -5.11 -11.93
CA TYR A 191 -3.00 -5.86 -11.39
C TYR A 191 -3.24 -5.63 -9.90
N SER A 192 -2.45 -4.78 -9.26
CA SER A 192 -2.52 -4.49 -7.83
C SER A 192 -3.04 -3.07 -7.59
N GLN A 193 -4.11 -2.94 -6.80
CA GLN A 193 -4.65 -1.63 -6.43
C GLN A 193 -4.05 -1.16 -5.10
N ILE A 194 -3.41 0.01 -5.13
CA ILE A 194 -2.85 0.64 -3.93
C ILE A 194 -3.80 1.71 -3.45
N LEU A 195 -4.08 1.68 -2.14
CA LEU A 195 -5.04 2.56 -1.48
C LEU A 195 -4.38 3.27 -0.30
N ILE A 196 -4.80 4.49 -0.02
CA ILE A 196 -4.53 5.18 1.24
C ILE A 196 -5.89 5.42 1.92
N ASP A 197 -6.05 4.89 3.15
CA ASP A 197 -7.30 4.93 3.91
C ASP A 197 -8.53 4.49 3.08
N SER A 198 -8.38 3.35 2.37
CA SER A 198 -9.40 2.73 1.51
C SER A 198 -9.78 3.53 0.24
N ARG A 199 -8.94 4.47 -0.19
CA ARG A 199 -9.16 5.29 -1.38
C ARG A 199 -8.04 5.11 -2.38
N PRO A 200 -8.35 4.83 -3.67
CA PRO A 200 -7.34 4.82 -4.72
C PRO A 200 -6.84 6.24 -4.94
N VAL A 201 -5.65 6.50 -4.45
CA VAL A 201 -4.98 7.82 -4.55
C VAL A 201 -3.93 7.79 -5.65
N PHE A 202 -3.57 6.58 -6.12
CA PHE A 202 -2.54 6.40 -7.11
C PHE A 202 -3.11 6.58 -8.52
N SER A 203 -2.61 7.60 -9.21
CA SER A 203 -2.81 7.78 -10.64
C SER A 203 -2.01 6.76 -11.46
N ALA A 204 -2.27 6.67 -12.75
CA ALA A 204 -1.50 5.83 -13.67
C ALA A 204 0.01 6.10 -13.61
N LEU A 205 0.40 7.38 -13.48
CA LEU A 205 1.80 7.78 -13.38
C LEU A 205 2.45 7.37 -12.05
N GLN A 206 1.72 7.46 -10.95
CA GLN A 206 2.26 7.13 -9.63
C GLN A 206 2.28 5.63 -9.36
N GLY A 207 1.46 4.84 -10.05
CA GLY A 207 1.52 3.38 -10.00
C GLY A 207 2.92 2.83 -10.31
N VAL A 208 3.70 3.59 -11.09
CA VAL A 208 5.07 3.22 -11.49
C VAL A 208 6.09 3.45 -10.37
N TYR A 209 6.04 4.56 -9.63
CA TYR A 209 7.09 4.93 -8.64
C TYR A 209 6.58 5.07 -7.21
N GLY A 210 5.26 4.97 -7.00
CA GLY A 210 4.61 5.36 -5.75
C GLY A 210 4.98 4.55 -4.52
N LEU A 211 5.40 3.30 -4.67
CA LEU A 211 5.69 2.41 -3.54
C LEU A 211 6.86 2.88 -2.67
N GLU A 212 7.92 3.41 -3.28
CA GLU A 212 9.07 3.94 -2.55
C GLU A 212 8.82 5.34 -2.01
N GLN A 213 7.83 6.05 -2.57
CA GLN A 213 7.47 7.42 -2.19
C GLN A 213 6.66 7.47 -0.90
N ILE A 214 6.10 6.35 -0.45
CA ILE A 214 5.33 6.26 0.79
C ILE A 214 6.26 5.97 1.97
N PRO A 215 6.50 6.95 2.85
CA PRO A 215 7.40 6.78 3.97
C PRO A 215 6.77 5.92 5.07
N ALA A 216 7.57 5.02 5.66
CA ALA A 216 7.11 4.11 6.71
C ALA A 216 6.56 4.84 7.96
N ASN A 217 7.02 6.06 8.24
CA ASN A 217 6.61 6.82 9.41
C ASN A 217 5.17 7.35 9.36
N MET A 218 4.55 7.46 8.16
CA MET A 218 3.11 7.80 8.05
C MET A 218 2.19 6.59 8.27
N ILE A 219 2.74 5.37 8.17
CA ILE A 219 1.97 4.13 8.16
C ILE A 219 1.64 3.71 9.60
N GLU A 220 0.36 3.45 9.89
CA GLU A 220 -0.06 2.73 11.10
C GLU A 220 0.01 1.22 10.85
N ARG A 221 -0.56 0.77 9.73
CA ARG A 221 -0.49 -0.61 9.25
C ARG A 221 -0.79 -0.66 7.75
N VAL A 222 -0.41 -1.76 7.12
CA VAL A 222 -0.76 -2.05 5.73
C VAL A 222 -1.65 -3.28 5.71
N GLU A 223 -2.83 -3.16 5.12
CA GLU A 223 -3.76 -4.26 4.95
C GLU A 223 -3.68 -4.79 3.52
N VAL A 224 -3.36 -6.07 3.38
CA VAL A 224 -3.23 -6.74 2.08
C VAL A 224 -4.38 -7.73 1.92
N VAL A 225 -5.20 -7.53 0.89
CA VAL A 225 -6.22 -8.48 0.45
C VAL A 225 -5.76 -9.05 -0.89
N ARG A 226 -5.56 -10.36 -0.94
CA ARG A 226 -5.12 -11.06 -2.16
C ARG A 226 -6.31 -11.57 -2.95
N GLY A 227 -6.14 -11.70 -4.28
CA GLY A 227 -7.22 -12.06 -5.19
C GLY A 227 -8.14 -10.88 -5.54
N GLY A 228 -9.18 -11.12 -6.30
CA GLY A 228 -10.03 -10.08 -6.87
C GLY A 228 -10.65 -9.13 -5.85
N GLY A 229 -10.25 -7.86 -5.89
CA GLY A 229 -10.78 -6.76 -5.07
C GLY A 229 -11.68 -5.79 -5.83
N SER A 230 -11.89 -6.00 -7.14
CA SER A 230 -12.59 -5.04 -8.02
C SER A 230 -14.03 -4.78 -7.61
N ALA A 231 -14.70 -5.74 -6.99
CA ALA A 231 -16.05 -5.55 -6.47
C ALA A 231 -16.16 -4.46 -5.38
N LEU A 232 -15.06 -4.08 -4.74
CA LEU A 232 -15.01 -2.98 -3.78
C LEU A 232 -14.25 -1.77 -4.31
N TYR A 233 -13.11 -2.00 -4.97
CA TYR A 233 -12.13 -0.97 -5.25
C TYR A 233 -12.00 -0.64 -6.75
N GLY A 234 -12.76 -1.33 -7.63
CA GLY A 234 -12.84 -1.02 -9.05
C GLY A 234 -11.69 -1.60 -9.87
N SER A 235 -11.31 -0.89 -10.94
CA SER A 235 -10.29 -1.31 -11.89
C SER A 235 -8.95 -1.59 -11.21
N SER A 236 -8.17 -2.51 -11.79
CA SER A 236 -6.80 -2.89 -11.39
C SER A 236 -6.69 -3.70 -10.09
N ALA A 237 -7.77 -3.95 -9.36
CA ALA A 237 -7.76 -4.81 -8.18
C ALA A 237 -7.96 -6.30 -8.55
N ILE A 238 -7.22 -6.80 -9.54
CA ILE A 238 -7.27 -8.20 -10.02
C ILE A 238 -6.42 -9.11 -9.13
N GLY A 239 -5.15 -8.75 -8.92
CA GLY A 239 -4.21 -9.48 -8.08
C GLY A 239 -4.48 -9.30 -6.60
N GLY A 240 -4.99 -8.13 -6.24
CA GLY A 240 -5.32 -7.78 -4.87
C GLY A 240 -5.33 -6.28 -4.61
N THR A 241 -5.48 -5.94 -3.33
CA THR A 241 -5.41 -4.57 -2.86
C THR A 241 -4.41 -4.43 -1.72
N ILE A 242 -3.66 -3.34 -1.73
CA ILE A 242 -2.75 -2.94 -0.66
C ILE A 242 -3.28 -1.63 -0.11
N ASN A 243 -3.85 -1.67 1.09
CA ASN A 243 -4.46 -0.52 1.73
C ASN A 243 -3.58 -0.02 2.88
N ILE A 244 -3.06 1.18 2.72
CA ILE A 244 -2.22 1.85 3.70
C ILE A 244 -3.14 2.60 4.64
N ILE A 245 -3.15 2.20 5.90
CA ILE A 245 -3.86 2.91 6.97
C ILE A 245 -2.89 3.90 7.60
N THR A 246 -3.24 5.17 7.55
CA THR A 246 -2.41 6.25 8.08
C THR A 246 -2.60 6.43 9.58
N LYS A 247 -1.55 6.90 10.26
CA LYS A 247 -1.62 7.23 11.68
C LYS A 247 -2.63 8.35 11.93
N GLU A 248 -3.49 8.16 12.90
CA GLU A 248 -4.44 9.19 13.37
C GLU A 248 -3.91 9.85 14.64
N PRO A 249 -4.04 11.17 14.79
CA PRO A 249 -3.63 11.86 16.01
C PRO A 249 -4.60 11.55 17.16
N LEU A 250 -4.28 10.54 17.98
CA LEU A 250 -5.12 10.12 19.11
C LEU A 250 -4.55 10.55 20.47
N SER A 251 -3.27 10.94 20.54
CA SER A 251 -2.59 11.40 21.75
C SER A 251 -1.55 12.48 21.40
N ASN A 252 -1.10 13.22 22.42
CA ASN A 252 0.04 14.11 22.27
C ASN A 252 1.31 13.25 22.15
N TYR A 253 2.04 13.46 21.07
CA TYR A 253 3.19 12.63 20.72
C TYR A 253 4.17 13.40 19.84
N ALA A 254 5.46 13.17 20.05
CA ALA A 254 6.50 13.67 19.18
C ALA A 254 7.60 12.62 18.99
N GLU A 255 8.03 12.42 17.76
CA GLU A 255 9.13 11.52 17.40
C GLU A 255 10.04 12.21 16.38
N LEU A 256 11.35 12.13 16.63
CA LEU A 256 12.40 12.47 15.68
C LEU A 256 13.33 11.27 15.56
N ALA A 257 13.52 10.79 14.33
CA ALA A 257 14.46 9.71 14.09
C ALA A 257 15.41 10.06 12.94
N HIS A 258 16.67 9.62 13.06
CA HIS A 258 17.67 9.70 12.00
C HIS A 258 18.39 8.37 11.87
N THR A 259 18.54 7.89 10.63
CA THR A 259 19.31 6.69 10.31
C THR A 259 20.33 7.03 9.24
N PHE A 260 21.59 6.75 9.56
CA PHE A 260 22.72 6.81 8.64
C PHE A 260 23.09 5.41 8.20
N THR A 261 23.23 5.19 6.90
CA THR A 261 23.58 3.89 6.31
C THR A 261 24.78 4.04 5.38
N ALA A 262 25.78 3.17 5.56
CA ALA A 262 26.95 3.06 4.70
C ALA A 262 26.87 1.77 3.85
N TYR A 263 27.01 1.91 2.54
CA TYR A 263 26.94 0.82 1.58
C TYR A 263 28.35 0.28 1.29
N GLU A 264 28.53 -1.04 1.39
CA GLU A 264 29.80 -1.74 1.14
C GLU A 264 31.03 -1.02 1.73
N GLY A 265 30.95 -0.64 3.02
CA GLY A 265 32.09 -0.04 3.70
C GLY A 265 32.36 1.43 3.34
N GLY A 266 31.37 2.13 2.75
CA GLY A 266 31.46 3.57 2.51
C GLY A 266 31.58 3.97 1.04
N LYS A 267 31.28 3.07 0.10
CA LYS A 267 31.22 3.43 -1.34
C LYS A 267 30.12 4.46 -1.63
N THR A 268 29.01 4.37 -0.91
CA THR A 268 27.98 5.42 -0.90
C THR A 268 27.27 5.46 0.44
N PHE A 269 26.52 6.55 0.70
CA PHE A 269 25.84 6.79 1.95
C PHE A 269 24.36 7.09 1.72
N ASP A 270 23.57 6.73 2.72
CA ASP A 270 22.14 6.98 2.77
C ASP A 270 21.76 7.60 4.12
N ASN A 271 21.04 8.70 4.09
CA ASN A 271 20.57 9.45 5.25
C ASN A 271 19.05 9.53 5.22
N ASN A 272 18.41 9.04 6.25
CA ASN A 272 16.96 9.12 6.40
C ASN A 272 16.60 9.77 7.73
N THR A 273 16.00 10.96 7.67
CA THR A 273 15.49 11.69 8.83
C THR A 273 13.97 11.73 8.76
N THR A 274 13.32 11.35 9.85
CA THR A 274 11.85 11.37 9.95
C THR A 274 11.39 12.14 11.18
N VAL A 275 10.27 12.81 11.07
CA VAL A 275 9.58 13.49 12.16
C VAL A 275 8.12 13.10 12.17
N ASN A 276 7.56 12.85 13.35
CA ASN A 276 6.14 12.69 13.59
C ASN A 276 5.75 13.49 14.82
N THR A 277 4.65 14.21 14.74
CA THR A 277 4.09 14.89 15.90
C THR A 277 2.59 14.92 15.83
N SER A 278 1.94 14.83 16.96
CA SER A 278 0.50 15.00 17.09
C SER A 278 0.12 15.73 18.37
N ILE A 279 -0.93 16.50 18.28
CA ILE A 279 -1.56 17.19 19.39
C ILE A 279 -3.05 16.92 19.36
N VAL A 280 -3.64 16.73 20.52
CA VAL A 280 -5.06 16.41 20.67
C VAL A 280 -5.63 17.29 21.78
N SER A 281 -6.83 17.82 21.55
CA SER A 281 -7.55 18.58 22.58
C SER A 281 -7.85 17.69 23.78
N SER A 282 -7.91 18.29 25.00
CA SER A 282 -8.15 17.57 26.26
C SER A 282 -9.46 16.77 26.26
N ASN A 283 -10.45 17.20 25.49
CA ASN A 283 -11.75 16.52 25.34
C ASN A 283 -11.80 15.57 24.10
N ASN A 284 -10.67 15.32 23.45
CA ASN A 284 -10.54 14.48 22.24
C ASN A 284 -11.51 14.87 21.10
N LYS A 285 -11.96 16.13 21.03
CA LYS A 285 -12.85 16.61 19.95
C LYS A 285 -12.10 17.04 18.70
N ALA A 286 -10.83 17.41 18.84
CA ALA A 286 -9.99 17.81 17.73
C ALA A 286 -8.56 17.25 17.89
N GLY A 287 -7.96 16.86 16.80
CA GLY A 287 -6.58 16.44 16.75
C GLY A 287 -5.92 16.88 15.47
N PHE A 288 -4.61 17.12 15.56
CA PHE A 288 -3.77 17.52 14.44
C PHE A 288 -2.43 16.77 14.51
N SER A 289 -1.96 16.30 13.36
CA SER A 289 -0.66 15.64 13.24
C SER A 289 0.11 16.16 12.04
N VAL A 290 1.44 16.14 12.17
CA VAL A 290 2.37 16.40 11.08
C VAL A 290 3.38 15.26 11.05
N TYR A 291 3.68 14.77 9.85
CA TYR A 291 4.80 13.88 9.62
C TYR A 291 5.71 14.44 8.52
N GLY A 292 6.98 14.11 8.57
CA GLY A 292 7.94 14.50 7.55
C GLY A 292 9.02 13.45 7.37
N GLN A 293 9.60 13.42 6.16
CA GLN A 293 10.77 12.61 5.84
C GLN A 293 11.71 13.40 4.94
N SER A 294 13.00 13.28 5.19
CA SER A 294 14.07 13.67 4.28
C SER A 294 14.98 12.46 4.10
N HIS A 295 14.94 11.87 2.91
CA HIS A 295 15.71 10.69 2.54
C HIS A 295 16.67 11.08 1.42
N ASN A 296 17.97 10.86 1.61
CA ASN A 296 19.02 11.23 0.67
C ASN A 296 20.03 10.10 0.55
N ARG A 297 20.02 9.41 -0.60
CA ARG A 297 20.90 8.31 -0.95
C ARG A 297 21.77 8.68 -2.15
N GLY A 298 23.08 8.45 -2.06
CA GLY A 298 23.99 8.56 -3.18
C GLY A 298 23.74 7.49 -4.24
N GLY A 299 24.19 7.73 -5.47
CA GLY A 299 24.22 6.67 -6.49
C GLY A 299 25.22 5.57 -6.10
N TYR A 300 24.90 4.34 -6.42
CA TYR A 300 25.76 3.18 -6.12
C TYR A 300 26.02 2.38 -7.40
N ASP A 301 27.30 2.22 -7.73
CA ASP A 301 27.86 1.42 -8.80
C ASP A 301 28.49 0.19 -8.16
N ARG A 302 27.93 -0.99 -8.40
CA ARG A 302 28.33 -2.23 -7.75
C ARG A 302 29.57 -2.84 -8.37
N ASP A 303 29.58 -2.94 -9.68
CA ASP A 303 30.60 -3.63 -10.44
C ASP A 303 31.73 -2.72 -10.94
N GLN A 304 31.65 -1.43 -10.59
CA GLN A 304 32.67 -0.38 -10.85
C GLN A 304 32.91 -0.14 -12.35
N ASP A 305 31.87 -0.27 -13.15
CA ASP A 305 31.93 0.06 -14.58
C ASP A 305 31.71 1.55 -14.89
N GLY A 306 31.45 2.36 -13.86
CA GLY A 306 31.17 3.79 -13.95
C GLY A 306 29.69 4.12 -14.10
N PHE A 307 28.80 3.13 -14.10
CA PHE A 307 27.35 3.30 -14.21
C PHE A 307 26.65 2.83 -12.94
N THR A 308 25.63 3.53 -12.53
CA THR A 308 24.89 3.18 -11.31
C THR A 308 23.99 1.97 -11.51
N ASP A 309 23.99 1.04 -10.55
CA ASP A 309 23.04 -0.07 -10.42
C ASP A 309 21.92 0.27 -9.43
N LEU A 310 22.14 1.30 -8.62
CA LEU A 310 21.14 1.90 -7.75
C LEU A 310 21.23 3.42 -7.88
N PRO A 311 20.17 4.08 -8.34
CA PRO A 311 20.22 5.52 -8.62
C PRO A 311 20.38 6.37 -7.36
N LYS A 312 20.90 7.57 -7.55
CA LYS A 312 20.83 8.65 -6.56
C LYS A 312 19.35 8.99 -6.32
N LEU A 313 18.99 9.12 -5.04
CA LEU A 313 17.63 9.45 -4.60
C LEU A 313 17.67 10.59 -3.61
N ILE A 314 16.83 11.61 -3.81
CA ILE A 314 16.53 12.65 -2.82
C ILE A 314 15.01 12.74 -2.73
N ASN A 315 14.44 12.34 -1.61
CA ASN A 315 13.01 12.39 -1.34
C ASN A 315 12.75 13.28 -0.12
N LYS A 316 11.85 14.24 -0.28
CA LYS A 316 11.38 15.12 0.79
C LYS A 316 9.87 15.06 0.84
N THR A 317 9.34 14.55 1.93
CA THR A 317 7.90 14.41 2.15
C THR A 317 7.49 15.18 3.39
N ILE A 318 6.38 15.88 3.28
CA ILE A 318 5.66 16.44 4.42
C ILE A 318 4.18 16.10 4.28
N GLY A 319 3.56 15.73 5.39
CA GLY A 319 2.13 15.50 5.41
C GLY A 319 1.51 15.93 6.73
N MET A 320 0.20 16.14 6.70
CA MET A 320 -0.58 16.49 7.87
C MET A 320 -1.91 15.72 7.88
N GLY A 321 -2.37 15.42 9.08
CA GLY A 321 -3.68 14.86 9.36
C GLY A 321 -4.39 15.70 10.40
N ALA A 322 -5.70 15.86 10.25
CA ALA A 322 -6.52 16.51 11.25
C ALA A 322 -7.87 15.82 11.36
N PHE A 323 -8.45 15.82 12.55
CA PHE A 323 -9.84 15.47 12.71
C PHE A 323 -10.57 16.50 13.58
N LEU A 324 -11.87 16.59 13.34
CA LEU A 324 -12.80 17.37 14.15
C LEU A 324 -14.06 16.54 14.38
N ARG A 325 -14.31 16.16 15.63
CA ARG A 325 -15.56 15.55 16.08
C ARG A 325 -16.58 16.66 16.27
N LEU A 326 -17.57 16.73 15.37
CA LEU A 326 -18.60 17.77 15.39
C LEU A 326 -19.60 17.55 16.52
N ASN A 327 -19.96 16.28 16.74
CA ASN A 327 -20.78 15.80 17.85
C ASN A 327 -20.42 14.34 18.17
N ASN A 328 -21.20 13.68 19.04
CA ASN A 328 -20.93 12.30 19.46
C ASN A 328 -21.05 11.26 18.35
N TYR A 329 -21.68 11.61 17.23
CA TYR A 329 -21.98 10.70 16.12
C TYR A 329 -21.31 11.10 14.81
N SER A 330 -20.69 12.26 14.73
CA SER A 330 -20.12 12.73 13.48
C SER A 330 -18.71 13.29 13.62
N LYS A 331 -17.88 13.02 12.60
CA LYS A 331 -16.47 13.36 12.55
C LYS A 331 -16.06 13.79 11.14
N LEU A 332 -15.30 14.87 11.05
CA LEU A 332 -14.56 15.25 9.85
C LEU A 332 -13.11 14.82 9.99
N LYS A 333 -12.52 14.33 8.90
CA LYS A 333 -11.11 13.98 8.82
C LYS A 333 -10.51 14.62 7.57
N LEU A 334 -9.42 15.33 7.72
CA LEU A 334 -8.65 15.97 6.65
C LEU A 334 -7.25 15.38 6.62
N GLN A 335 -6.76 15.10 5.42
CA GLN A 335 -5.38 14.70 5.19
C GLN A 335 -4.81 15.48 4.01
N TYR A 336 -3.53 15.80 4.09
CA TYR A 336 -2.77 16.40 3.00
C TYR A 336 -1.33 15.90 3.04
N HIS A 337 -0.73 15.71 1.88
CA HIS A 337 0.70 15.43 1.74
C HIS A 337 1.27 16.12 0.51
N ALA A 338 2.53 16.51 0.65
CA ALA A 338 3.35 17.02 -0.44
C ALA A 338 4.67 16.26 -0.45
N LEU A 339 5.12 15.88 -1.64
CA LEU A 339 6.33 15.13 -1.86
C LEU A 339 7.09 15.72 -3.03
N ASN A 340 8.39 15.89 -2.85
CA ASN A 340 9.34 16.20 -3.93
C ASN A 340 10.39 15.10 -3.97
N GLU A 341 10.55 14.47 -5.14
CA GLU A 341 11.51 13.39 -5.35
C GLU A 341 12.37 13.66 -6.57
N TYR A 342 13.66 13.55 -6.38
CA TYR A 342 14.66 13.58 -7.44
C TYR A 342 15.37 12.23 -7.52
N ARG A 343 15.40 11.64 -8.72
CA ARG A 343 16.16 10.41 -9.04
C ARG A 343 17.09 10.66 -10.17
N ARG A 344 18.30 10.09 -10.12
CA ARG A 344 19.32 10.20 -11.17
C ARG A 344 20.19 8.95 -11.20
N GLY A 345 20.12 8.20 -12.30
CA GLY A 345 21.01 7.07 -12.57
C GLY A 345 21.70 7.17 -13.92
N GLY A 346 22.49 6.18 -14.25
CA GLY A 346 23.42 6.15 -15.36
C GLY A 346 24.83 6.52 -14.93
N ASN A 347 25.59 7.15 -15.80
CA ASN A 347 26.96 7.59 -15.50
C ASN A 347 27.09 9.11 -15.36
N ASN A 348 28.29 9.58 -14.98
CA ASN A 348 28.62 11.01 -14.91
C ASN A 348 27.58 11.85 -14.20
N LEU A 349 27.17 11.43 -12.97
CA LEU A 349 26.05 12.03 -12.22
C LEU A 349 26.20 13.54 -11.95
N HIS A 350 27.38 14.10 -12.17
CA HIS A 350 27.73 15.53 -12.01
C HIS A 350 27.51 16.36 -13.27
N LEU A 351 27.40 15.72 -14.44
CA LEU A 351 27.18 16.38 -15.72
C LEU A 351 25.67 16.58 -16.00
N PRO A 352 25.29 17.49 -16.90
CA PRO A 352 23.98 17.54 -17.49
C PRO A 352 23.60 16.17 -18.08
N VAL A 353 22.32 15.78 -17.96
CA VAL A 353 21.86 14.43 -18.32
C VAL A 353 22.13 14.06 -19.77
N HIS A 354 22.04 15.01 -20.71
CA HIS A 354 22.27 14.79 -22.14
C HIS A 354 23.77 14.70 -22.52
N GLU A 355 24.67 15.01 -21.58
CA GLU A 355 26.12 14.85 -21.76
C GLU A 355 26.66 13.55 -21.22
N SER A 356 25.82 12.77 -20.52
CA SER A 356 26.15 11.44 -20.03
C SER A 356 25.96 10.40 -21.13
N ASN A 357 26.72 9.31 -21.13
CA ASN A 357 26.54 8.22 -22.10
C ASN A 357 25.17 7.57 -21.98
N ILE A 358 24.71 7.31 -20.74
CA ILE A 358 23.33 6.95 -20.40
C ILE A 358 22.88 7.71 -19.17
N ALA A 359 21.65 8.17 -19.17
CA ALA A 359 21.07 8.91 -18.05
C ALA A 359 19.56 8.68 -17.95
N GLU A 360 19.11 8.42 -16.76
CA GLU A 360 17.70 8.53 -16.40
C GLU A 360 17.57 9.50 -15.23
N LYS A 361 16.73 10.52 -15.43
CA LYS A 361 16.45 11.54 -14.42
C LYS A 361 14.95 11.71 -14.27
N LEU A 362 14.50 11.73 -13.04
CA LEU A 362 13.11 11.99 -12.67
C LEU A 362 13.08 13.07 -11.60
N ASP A 363 12.22 14.03 -11.78
CA ASP A 363 11.94 15.08 -10.81
C ASP A 363 10.41 15.14 -10.62
N HIS A 364 9.93 14.56 -9.52
CA HIS A 364 8.51 14.46 -9.19
C HIS A 364 8.12 15.52 -8.17
N ASN A 365 7.02 16.20 -8.42
CA ASN A 365 6.33 17.04 -7.46
C ASN A 365 4.89 16.54 -7.33
N ILE A 366 4.56 16.02 -6.16
CA ILE A 366 3.29 15.37 -5.87
C ILE A 366 2.60 16.11 -4.74
N ASN A 367 1.31 16.40 -4.94
CA ASN A 367 0.45 16.96 -3.92
C ASN A 367 -0.83 16.14 -3.88
N GLY A 368 -1.22 15.69 -2.70
CA GLY A 368 -2.44 14.90 -2.52
C GLY A 368 -3.14 15.24 -1.22
N GLY A 369 -4.42 14.94 -1.17
CA GLY A 369 -5.19 15.14 0.05
C GLY A 369 -6.56 14.51 -0.03
N SER A 370 -7.18 14.38 1.13
CA SER A 370 -8.53 13.84 1.26
C SER A 370 -9.30 14.51 2.38
N LEU A 371 -10.61 14.60 2.18
CA LEU A 371 -11.60 15.01 3.18
C LEU A 371 -12.60 13.88 3.32
N SER A 372 -12.91 13.47 4.56
CA SER A 372 -13.98 12.52 4.82
C SER A 372 -14.88 13.00 5.95
N TYR A 373 -16.14 12.65 5.85
CA TYR A 373 -17.16 12.88 6.84
C TYR A 373 -17.82 11.55 7.19
N ASP A 374 -17.80 11.19 8.45
CA ASP A 374 -18.44 9.99 9.00
C ASP A 374 -19.59 10.41 9.90
N LEU A 375 -20.74 9.73 9.76
CA LEU A 375 -21.95 9.96 10.55
C LEU A 375 -22.59 8.64 10.96
N PHE A 376 -22.72 8.40 12.26
CA PHE A 376 -23.58 7.35 12.83
C PHE A 376 -24.95 7.92 13.20
N THR A 377 -26.00 7.10 13.08
CA THR A 377 -27.27 7.45 13.71
C THR A 377 -27.22 7.10 15.20
N PRO A 378 -27.98 7.84 16.06
CA PRO A 378 -27.96 7.62 17.51
C PRO A 378 -28.33 6.20 17.95
N ASN A 379 -29.12 5.50 17.16
CA ASN A 379 -29.47 4.09 17.41
C ASN A 379 -28.36 3.10 17.00
N GLY A 380 -27.23 3.57 16.46
CA GLY A 380 -26.11 2.76 16.01
C GLY A 380 -26.38 1.87 14.78
N LEU A 381 -27.57 1.96 14.17
CA LEU A 381 -27.97 1.08 13.07
C LEU A 381 -27.45 1.54 11.71
N ASN A 382 -27.16 2.83 11.55
CA ASN A 382 -26.72 3.38 10.26
C ASN A 382 -25.39 4.08 10.40
N HIS A 383 -24.55 3.92 9.39
CA HIS A 383 -23.28 4.62 9.23
C HIS A 383 -23.18 5.16 7.80
N LEU A 384 -23.03 6.47 7.66
CA LEU A 384 -22.78 7.16 6.41
C LEU A 384 -21.34 7.65 6.40
N THR A 385 -20.62 7.35 5.33
CA THR A 385 -19.30 7.94 5.04
C THR A 385 -19.37 8.67 3.71
N ALA A 386 -19.03 9.95 3.67
CA ALA A 386 -18.84 10.72 2.45
C ALA A 386 -17.39 11.18 2.36
N TYR A 387 -16.79 11.14 1.17
CA TYR A 387 -15.39 11.48 1.00
C TYR A 387 -15.07 12.07 -0.36
N ALA A 388 -14.01 12.87 -0.39
CA ALA A 388 -13.38 13.36 -1.60
C ALA A 388 -11.86 13.29 -1.44
N SER A 389 -11.15 12.99 -2.52
CA SER A 389 -9.69 13.01 -2.56
C SER A 389 -9.20 13.58 -3.87
N PHE A 390 -8.00 14.13 -3.84
CA PHE A 390 -7.31 14.60 -5.03
C PHE A 390 -5.83 14.23 -4.95
N GLN A 391 -5.23 14.11 -6.13
CA GLN A 391 -3.79 14.03 -6.27
C GLN A 391 -3.35 14.68 -7.57
N THR A 392 -2.26 15.42 -7.52
CA THR A 392 -1.60 16.00 -8.69
C THR A 392 -0.15 15.56 -8.71
N VAL A 393 0.34 15.17 -9.87
CA VAL A 393 1.73 14.80 -10.12
C VAL A 393 2.25 15.67 -11.25
N SER A 394 3.34 16.35 -11.02
CA SER A 394 4.14 16.98 -12.07
C SER A 394 5.49 16.29 -12.12
N ARG A 395 5.90 15.83 -13.29
CA ARG A 395 7.15 15.13 -13.50
C ARG A 395 7.93 15.77 -14.65
N ASP A 396 9.16 16.17 -14.38
CA ASP A 396 10.17 16.42 -15.41
C ASP A 396 11.04 15.15 -15.52
N SER A 397 11.09 14.54 -16.69
CA SER A 397 11.83 13.30 -16.93
C SER A 397 12.80 13.41 -18.08
N TYR A 398 13.84 12.60 -18.00
CA TYR A 398 14.82 12.37 -19.04
C TYR A 398 15.16 10.89 -19.09
N TYR A 399 15.06 10.29 -20.28
CA TYR A 399 15.41 8.91 -20.54
C TYR A 399 16.25 8.87 -21.82
N GLY A 400 17.58 8.79 -21.71
CA GLY A 400 18.45 8.82 -22.87
C GLY A 400 19.92 8.91 -22.52
N GLY A 401 20.71 9.46 -23.42
CA GLY A 401 22.14 9.68 -23.25
C GLY A 401 22.85 9.85 -24.57
N ALA A 402 24.09 10.34 -24.51
CA ALA A 402 24.95 10.55 -25.69
C ALA A 402 25.53 9.25 -26.28
N GLY A 403 25.15 8.08 -25.72
CA GLY A 403 25.55 6.77 -26.24
C GLY A 403 27.06 6.61 -26.40
N ASP A 404 27.49 6.34 -27.63
CA ASP A 404 28.89 6.25 -28.04
C ASP A 404 29.62 7.60 -28.16
N GLY A 405 28.90 8.71 -27.96
CA GLY A 405 29.43 10.08 -28.04
C GLY A 405 29.52 10.64 -29.47
N SER A 406 28.93 9.95 -30.47
CA SER A 406 28.81 10.49 -31.84
C SER A 406 27.95 11.75 -31.86
N GLU A 407 28.10 12.57 -32.88
CA GLU A 407 27.30 13.79 -33.04
C GLU A 407 25.81 13.48 -33.24
N GLU A 408 25.47 12.34 -33.83
CA GLU A 408 24.12 11.84 -33.99
C GLU A 408 23.52 11.45 -32.63
N SER A 409 24.25 10.65 -31.82
CA SER A 409 23.82 10.27 -30.48
C SER A 409 23.64 11.46 -29.55
N LYS A 410 24.53 12.48 -29.62
CA LYS A 410 24.41 13.72 -28.87
C LYS A 410 23.17 14.53 -29.29
N ALA A 411 22.87 14.57 -30.61
CA ALA A 411 21.66 15.24 -31.10
C ALA A 411 20.37 14.56 -30.64
N GLU A 412 20.34 13.22 -30.62
CA GLU A 412 19.20 12.45 -30.07
C GLU A 412 19.08 12.62 -28.54
N ALA A 413 20.19 12.67 -27.81
CA ALA A 413 20.19 12.91 -26.37
C ALA A 413 19.46 14.20 -25.97
N LEU A 414 19.58 15.24 -26.77
CA LEU A 414 18.88 16.53 -26.55
C LEU A 414 17.35 16.42 -26.71
N LYS A 415 16.84 15.39 -27.39
CA LYS A 415 15.40 15.18 -27.59
C LYS A 415 14.73 14.42 -26.47
N ALA A 416 15.48 13.76 -25.58
CA ALA A 416 14.97 12.79 -24.59
C ALA A 416 14.27 13.41 -23.36
N TYR A 417 14.01 14.71 -23.37
CA TYR A 417 13.31 15.40 -22.28
C TYR A 417 11.81 15.29 -22.42
N SER A 418 11.11 15.03 -21.30
CA SER A 418 9.65 15.03 -21.23
C SER A 418 9.13 15.74 -19.99
N LYS A 419 7.91 16.27 -20.10
CA LYS A 419 7.12 16.83 -18.99
C LYS A 419 5.78 16.16 -18.91
N THR A 420 5.49 15.58 -17.75
CA THR A 420 4.22 14.93 -17.52
C THR A 420 3.44 15.67 -16.44
N HIS A 421 2.16 15.81 -16.63
CA HIS A 421 1.24 16.31 -15.62
C HIS A 421 0.05 15.37 -15.52
N ASP A 422 -0.26 14.96 -14.30
CA ASP A 422 -1.34 14.05 -14.00
C ASP A 422 -2.21 14.60 -12.87
N THR A 423 -3.53 14.41 -12.97
CA THR A 423 -4.50 14.86 -11.99
C THR A 423 -5.53 13.78 -11.77
N ASN A 424 -5.56 13.27 -10.56
CA ASN A 424 -6.56 12.31 -10.10
C ASN A 424 -7.52 12.98 -9.11
N LEU A 425 -8.83 12.80 -9.32
CA LEU A 425 -9.88 13.25 -8.43
C LEU A 425 -10.84 12.09 -8.17
N MET A 426 -11.21 11.91 -6.92
CA MET A 426 -12.21 10.92 -6.51
C MET A 426 -13.20 11.53 -5.53
N GLY A 427 -14.46 11.16 -5.67
CA GLY A 427 -15.48 11.45 -4.69
C GLY A 427 -16.44 10.29 -4.56
N GLY A 428 -16.96 10.07 -3.37
CA GLY A 428 -17.88 8.98 -3.13
C GLY A 428 -18.63 9.08 -1.82
N MET A 429 -19.63 8.22 -1.70
CA MET A 429 -20.40 8.03 -0.50
C MET A 429 -20.70 6.55 -0.29
N GLN A 430 -20.75 6.15 0.97
CA GLN A 430 -21.09 4.81 1.40
C GLN A 430 -22.08 4.88 2.55
N PHE A 431 -23.09 4.04 2.50
CA PHE A 431 -24.08 3.89 3.53
C PHE A 431 -24.14 2.45 3.99
N VAL A 432 -24.06 2.21 5.29
CA VAL A 432 -24.16 0.89 5.92
C VAL A 432 -25.37 0.89 6.83
N HIS A 433 -26.22 -0.15 6.69
CA HIS A 433 -27.35 -0.39 7.58
C HIS A 433 -27.22 -1.76 8.24
N ASN A 434 -27.31 -1.79 9.57
CA ASN A 434 -27.24 -2.99 10.38
C ASN A 434 -28.67 -3.49 10.66
N PHE A 435 -29.03 -4.66 10.09
CA PHE A 435 -30.27 -5.33 10.36
C PHE A 435 -30.10 -6.27 11.56
N GLY A 436 -30.93 -6.19 12.57
CA GLY A 436 -30.98 -7.20 13.64
C GLY A 436 -31.27 -8.61 13.09
N ARG A 437 -32.05 -8.66 11.99
CA ARG A 437 -32.27 -9.89 11.18
C ARG A 437 -32.74 -9.49 9.79
N LEU A 438 -32.08 -10.02 8.78
CA LEU A 438 -32.50 -9.95 7.39
C LEU A 438 -32.59 -11.36 6.83
N LEU A 439 -33.80 -11.83 6.44
CA LEU A 439 -34.08 -13.21 6.08
C LEU A 439 -33.83 -14.18 7.25
N PHE A 440 -32.63 -14.71 7.37
CA PHE A 440 -32.29 -15.83 8.28
C PHE A 440 -31.27 -15.49 9.37
N MET A 441 -30.48 -14.42 9.23
CA MET A 441 -29.44 -14.00 10.18
C MET A 441 -29.37 -12.47 10.33
N PRO A 442 -28.69 -11.95 11.37
CA PRO A 442 -28.27 -10.56 11.41
C PRO A 442 -27.44 -10.23 10.16
N ALA A 443 -27.58 -9.01 9.64
CA ALA A 443 -26.94 -8.63 8.38
C ALA A 443 -26.54 -7.17 8.33
N ASP A 444 -25.46 -6.91 7.61
CA ASP A 444 -25.00 -5.55 7.28
C ASP A 444 -25.15 -5.32 5.77
N LEU A 445 -26.02 -4.40 5.41
CA LEU A 445 -26.19 -3.96 4.03
C LEU A 445 -25.31 -2.74 3.78
N THR A 446 -24.45 -2.81 2.78
CA THR A 446 -23.60 -1.70 2.33
C THR A 446 -23.99 -1.29 0.92
N LEU A 447 -24.27 0.00 0.74
CA LEU A 447 -24.51 0.66 -0.54
C LEU A 447 -23.47 1.73 -0.75
N GLY A 448 -23.01 1.94 -1.98
CA GLY A 448 -22.11 3.05 -2.26
C GLY A 448 -22.10 3.49 -3.70
N ALA A 449 -21.71 4.74 -3.89
CA ALA A 449 -21.53 5.37 -5.20
C ALA A 449 -20.18 6.10 -5.22
N GLU A 450 -19.47 6.01 -6.33
CA GLU A 450 -18.17 6.64 -6.52
C GLU A 450 -18.05 7.24 -7.92
N TYR A 451 -17.27 8.30 -8.02
CA TYR A 451 -16.86 8.89 -9.28
C TYR A 451 -15.37 9.15 -9.23
N THR A 452 -14.64 8.67 -10.24
CA THR A 452 -13.21 8.93 -10.41
C THR A 452 -12.97 9.67 -11.72
N TYR A 453 -12.00 10.59 -11.68
CA TYR A 453 -11.49 11.33 -12.81
C TYR A 453 -9.96 11.30 -12.75
N ASP A 454 -9.35 10.85 -13.82
CA ASP A 454 -7.90 10.79 -13.99
C ASP A 454 -7.55 11.43 -15.34
N ALA A 455 -6.63 12.39 -15.34
CA ALA A 455 -6.25 13.13 -16.55
C ALA A 455 -4.74 13.33 -16.61
N LEU A 456 -4.11 12.59 -17.49
CA LEU A 456 -2.69 12.61 -17.76
C LEU A 456 -2.40 13.32 -19.08
N LYS A 457 -1.37 14.17 -19.06
CA LYS A 457 -0.76 14.80 -20.23
C LYS A 457 0.74 14.62 -20.16
N ASP A 458 1.32 13.96 -21.14
CA ASP A 458 2.76 13.85 -21.32
C ASP A 458 3.19 14.62 -22.58
N HIS A 459 4.30 15.35 -22.49
CA HIS A 459 4.88 16.12 -23.59
C HIS A 459 6.34 15.75 -23.76
N ALA A 460 6.65 14.96 -24.77
CA ALA A 460 8.01 14.68 -25.20
C ALA A 460 8.54 15.89 -25.98
N LEU A 461 9.38 16.70 -25.33
CA LEU A 461 9.74 18.03 -25.78
C LEU A 461 10.50 18.03 -27.10
N GLY A 462 11.51 17.16 -27.24
CA GLY A 462 12.35 17.13 -28.42
C GLY A 462 11.67 16.57 -29.68
N TYR A 463 10.59 15.82 -29.49
CA TYR A 463 9.77 15.28 -30.58
C TYR A 463 8.47 16.03 -30.80
N ASP A 464 8.17 17.03 -29.94
CA ASP A 464 6.91 17.78 -29.88
C ASP A 464 5.66 16.87 -29.87
N VAL A 465 5.77 15.69 -29.24
CA VAL A 465 4.67 14.73 -29.15
C VAL A 465 3.95 14.91 -27.83
N ILE A 466 2.64 15.16 -27.92
CA ILE A 466 1.78 15.27 -26.77
C ILE A 466 0.83 14.07 -26.70
N THR A 467 0.97 13.27 -25.66
CA THR A 467 0.03 12.20 -25.34
C THR A 467 -0.93 12.63 -24.24
N ARG A 468 -2.22 12.37 -24.43
CA ARG A 468 -3.26 12.72 -23.45
C ARG A 468 -4.13 11.50 -23.20
N GLN A 469 -4.37 11.24 -21.93
CA GLN A 469 -5.33 10.25 -21.47
C GLN A 469 -6.31 10.90 -20.50
N THR A 470 -7.59 10.60 -20.64
CA THR A 470 -8.59 11.01 -19.65
C THR A 470 -9.48 9.82 -19.37
N VAL A 471 -9.46 9.37 -18.14
CA VAL A 471 -10.28 8.28 -17.62
C VAL A 471 -11.37 8.85 -16.72
N ARG A 472 -12.60 8.38 -16.87
CA ARG A 472 -13.74 8.72 -16.04
C ARG A 472 -14.51 7.45 -15.74
N THR A 473 -14.73 7.19 -14.47
CA THR A 473 -15.49 6.02 -14.04
C THR A 473 -16.56 6.42 -13.06
N GLY A 474 -17.80 6.14 -13.37
CA GLY A 474 -18.92 6.20 -12.42
C GLY A 474 -19.24 4.80 -11.93
N SER A 475 -19.41 4.63 -10.63
CA SER A 475 -19.53 3.31 -10.01
C SER A 475 -20.65 3.26 -8.99
N LEU A 476 -21.35 2.12 -8.95
CA LEU A 476 -22.31 1.77 -7.89
C LEU A 476 -21.94 0.40 -7.36
N PHE A 477 -21.93 0.24 -6.04
CA PHE A 477 -21.71 -1.05 -5.42
C PHE A 477 -22.74 -1.33 -4.33
N LEU A 478 -23.06 -2.62 -4.23
CA LEU A 478 -23.99 -3.17 -3.25
C LEU A 478 -23.42 -4.45 -2.71
N GLN A 479 -23.44 -4.62 -1.40
CA GLN A 479 -23.15 -5.89 -0.75
C GLN A 479 -23.99 -6.08 0.49
N ASN A 480 -24.29 -7.33 0.82
CA ASN A 480 -24.89 -7.73 2.07
C ASN A 480 -24.10 -8.84 2.74
N GLU A 481 -23.77 -8.67 4.00
CA GLU A 481 -23.07 -9.65 4.82
C GLU A 481 -24.02 -10.16 5.91
N TRP A 482 -24.45 -11.43 5.81
CA TRP A 482 -25.12 -12.15 6.89
C TRP A 482 -24.07 -12.78 7.80
N LYS A 483 -24.16 -12.56 9.10
CA LYS A 483 -23.14 -13.02 10.02
C LYS A 483 -23.70 -13.41 11.39
N ASN A 484 -23.11 -14.48 11.94
CA ASN A 484 -23.25 -14.88 13.33
C ASN A 484 -21.89 -15.39 13.86
N GLU A 485 -21.88 -16.01 15.02
CA GLU A 485 -20.66 -16.55 15.63
C GLU A 485 -19.95 -17.59 14.75
N TYR A 486 -20.69 -18.45 14.04
CA TYR A 486 -20.16 -19.54 13.23
C TYR A 486 -20.01 -19.18 11.75
N TRP A 487 -20.98 -18.50 11.18
CA TRP A 487 -21.08 -18.26 9.74
C TRP A 487 -20.98 -16.78 9.39
N GLY A 488 -20.34 -16.51 8.27
CA GLY A 488 -20.40 -15.23 7.57
C GLY A 488 -20.62 -15.49 6.09
N ILE A 489 -21.66 -14.92 5.50
CA ILE A 489 -22.00 -15.05 4.08
C ILE A 489 -22.09 -13.63 3.52
N LEU A 490 -21.21 -13.30 2.59
CA LEU A 490 -21.24 -12.02 1.90
C LEU A 490 -21.56 -12.25 0.43
N LEU A 491 -22.57 -11.56 -0.06
CA LEU A 491 -22.89 -11.44 -1.48
C LEU A 491 -22.80 -9.98 -1.87
N GLY A 492 -22.11 -9.69 -2.95
CA GLY A 492 -21.95 -8.32 -3.41
C GLY A 492 -21.58 -8.21 -4.88
N GLY A 493 -21.65 -7.01 -5.38
CA GLY A 493 -21.25 -6.69 -6.74
C GLY A 493 -21.09 -5.20 -6.93
N ARG A 494 -20.34 -4.85 -7.97
CA ARG A 494 -20.09 -3.47 -8.40
C ARG A 494 -20.37 -3.33 -9.87
N PHE A 495 -20.98 -2.24 -10.23
CA PHE A 495 -21.22 -1.81 -11.60
C PHE A 495 -20.37 -0.57 -11.88
N ASP A 496 -19.52 -0.65 -12.90
CA ASP A 496 -18.66 0.42 -13.34
C ASP A 496 -19.02 0.84 -14.78
N LYS A 497 -19.19 2.15 -14.98
CA LYS A 497 -19.27 2.78 -16.30
C LYS A 497 -18.02 3.56 -16.56
N HIS A 498 -17.16 3.00 -17.39
CA HIS A 498 -15.89 3.57 -17.81
C HIS A 498 -16.05 4.29 -19.16
N ASN A 499 -15.40 5.45 -19.36
CA ASN A 499 -15.57 6.23 -20.59
C ASN A 499 -14.94 5.59 -21.85
N LEU A 500 -13.95 4.71 -21.69
CA LEU A 500 -13.30 3.99 -22.79
C LEU A 500 -13.97 2.64 -23.11
N ILE A 501 -15.03 2.27 -22.38
CA ILE A 501 -15.73 0.98 -22.53
C ILE A 501 -17.21 1.26 -22.76
N ASN A 502 -17.77 0.67 -23.84
CA ASN A 502 -19.13 0.98 -24.28
C ASN A 502 -20.22 0.33 -23.42
N HIS A 503 -19.92 -0.77 -22.73
CA HIS A 503 -20.87 -1.47 -21.87
C HIS A 503 -20.64 -1.19 -20.38
N LEU A 504 -21.57 -1.63 -19.56
CA LEU A 504 -21.48 -1.59 -18.11
C LEU A 504 -20.67 -2.81 -17.64
N ILE A 505 -19.68 -2.59 -16.80
CA ILE A 505 -18.83 -3.65 -16.26
C ILE A 505 -19.44 -4.10 -14.93
N PHE A 506 -19.66 -5.42 -14.79
CA PHE A 506 -20.10 -6.01 -13.53
C PHE A 506 -18.99 -6.85 -12.91
N SER A 507 -18.69 -6.62 -11.63
CA SER A 507 -17.72 -7.34 -10.82
C SER A 507 -18.42 -7.98 -9.62
N PRO A 508 -18.71 -9.30 -9.68
CA PRO A 508 -19.36 -10.03 -8.59
C PRO A 508 -18.38 -10.39 -7.48
N ARG A 509 -18.92 -10.64 -6.26
CA ARG A 509 -18.18 -11.11 -5.11
C ARG A 509 -19.04 -12.01 -4.24
N VAL A 510 -18.48 -13.15 -3.82
CA VAL A 510 -19.10 -14.10 -2.89
C VAL A 510 -18.05 -14.54 -1.88
N ASN A 511 -18.35 -14.38 -0.59
CA ASN A 511 -17.48 -14.86 0.47
C ASN A 511 -18.28 -15.73 1.43
N LEU A 512 -17.70 -16.85 1.81
CA LEU A 512 -18.21 -17.73 2.85
C LEU A 512 -17.16 -17.89 3.93
N ARG A 513 -17.49 -17.53 5.16
CA ARG A 513 -16.67 -17.76 6.35
C ARG A 513 -17.37 -18.78 7.24
N PHE A 514 -16.61 -19.75 7.72
CA PHE A 514 -17.04 -20.74 8.69
C PHE A 514 -16.04 -20.84 9.84
N ASN A 515 -16.47 -20.49 11.03
CA ASN A 515 -15.70 -20.66 12.26
C ASN A 515 -15.98 -22.08 12.79
N ALA A 516 -15.16 -23.04 12.37
CA ALA A 516 -15.31 -24.45 12.79
C ALA A 516 -15.14 -24.61 14.29
N THR A 517 -14.26 -23.81 14.88
CA THR A 517 -14.08 -23.62 16.32
C THR A 517 -13.73 -22.17 16.61
N ARG A 518 -13.58 -21.80 17.89
CA ARG A 518 -13.07 -20.47 18.27
C ARG A 518 -11.67 -20.18 17.75
N ASN A 519 -10.93 -21.23 17.38
CA ASN A 519 -9.53 -21.17 16.99
C ASN A 519 -9.29 -21.49 15.51
N VAL A 520 -10.31 -21.91 14.76
CA VAL A 520 -10.17 -22.33 13.36
C VAL A 520 -11.21 -21.61 12.50
N HIS A 521 -10.73 -20.78 11.60
CA HIS A 521 -11.55 -19.96 10.71
C HIS A 521 -11.26 -20.34 9.25
N LEU A 522 -12.26 -20.91 8.60
CA LEU A 522 -12.20 -21.26 7.18
C LEU A 522 -12.88 -20.17 6.34
N ARG A 523 -12.30 -19.85 5.19
CA ARG A 523 -12.89 -18.88 4.25
C ARG A 523 -12.77 -19.37 2.83
N LEU A 524 -13.86 -19.23 2.08
CA LEU A 524 -13.92 -19.42 0.63
C LEU A 524 -14.33 -18.09 0.00
N THR A 525 -13.55 -17.60 -0.95
CA THR A 525 -13.78 -16.33 -1.62
C THR A 525 -13.81 -16.54 -3.13
N TYR A 526 -14.84 -16.04 -3.80
CA TYR A 526 -14.88 -15.84 -5.22
C TYR A 526 -15.03 -14.35 -5.54
N ALA A 527 -14.24 -13.83 -6.47
CA ALA A 527 -14.36 -12.47 -6.92
C ALA A 527 -14.02 -12.33 -8.41
N GLY A 528 -14.88 -11.59 -9.13
CA GLY A 528 -14.59 -11.08 -10.45
C GLY A 528 -13.78 -9.80 -10.37
N GLY A 529 -12.82 -9.62 -11.27
CA GLY A 529 -12.02 -8.41 -11.41
C GLY A 529 -11.95 -7.94 -12.85
N PHE A 530 -11.57 -6.67 -13.03
CA PHE A 530 -11.29 -6.12 -14.35
C PHE A 530 -10.17 -5.09 -14.30
N ARG A 531 -9.54 -4.89 -15.46
CA ARG A 531 -8.64 -3.78 -15.73
C ARG A 531 -9.07 -3.09 -17.02
N ALA A 532 -9.27 -1.79 -16.92
CA ALA A 532 -9.66 -0.98 -18.07
C ALA A 532 -8.45 -0.71 -18.98
N PRO A 533 -8.66 -0.58 -20.31
CA PRO A 533 -7.59 -0.24 -21.22
C PRO A 533 -7.09 1.19 -20.94
N GLN A 534 -5.77 1.35 -20.93
CA GLN A 534 -5.11 2.63 -20.77
C GLN A 534 -4.02 2.78 -21.81
N THR A 535 -3.85 4.00 -22.33
CA THR A 535 -2.77 4.32 -23.27
C THR A 535 -1.44 4.40 -22.54
N PHE A 536 -1.49 4.95 -21.33
CA PHE A 536 -0.38 5.02 -20.41
C PHE A 536 -0.51 3.95 -19.33
N ASP A 537 0.54 3.18 -19.20
CA ASP A 537 0.78 2.23 -18.16
C ASP A 537 2.27 2.29 -17.80
N GLU A 538 2.94 1.15 -17.73
CA GLU A 538 4.40 1.05 -17.58
C GLU A 538 5.16 1.57 -18.82
N ASP A 539 4.47 1.82 -19.93
CA ASP A 539 5.04 2.33 -21.19
C ASP A 539 5.70 3.73 -21.08
N LEU A 540 5.57 4.42 -19.96
CA LEU A 540 6.30 5.66 -19.66
C LEU A 540 7.74 5.43 -19.25
N HIS A 541 8.13 4.18 -19.13
CA HIS A 541 9.46 3.76 -18.76
C HIS A 541 10.17 3.19 -19.99
N THR A 542 11.14 3.91 -20.51
CA THR A 542 12.05 3.40 -21.55
C THR A 542 13.30 2.85 -20.90
N SER A 543 13.58 1.57 -21.15
CA SER A 543 14.70 0.83 -20.52
C SER A 543 16.02 0.93 -21.28
N MET A 544 16.01 1.46 -22.50
CA MET A 544 17.18 1.47 -23.39
C MET A 544 17.91 2.81 -23.44
N ALA A 545 19.22 2.75 -23.52
CA ALA A 545 20.07 3.89 -23.86
C ALA A 545 19.71 4.40 -25.27
N GLY A 546 19.55 5.71 -25.41
CA GLY A 546 19.13 6.31 -26.68
C GLY A 546 17.64 6.66 -26.73
N GLY A 547 16.85 6.24 -25.73
CA GLY A 547 15.51 6.75 -25.50
C GLY A 547 14.56 6.58 -26.68
N GLU A 548 14.40 5.38 -27.22
CA GLU A 548 13.46 5.15 -28.31
C GLU A 548 12.07 5.68 -27.93
N ARG A 549 11.57 6.66 -28.67
CA ARG A 549 10.26 7.21 -28.41
C ARG A 549 9.17 6.29 -28.92
N ILE A 550 8.29 5.88 -28.01
CA ILE A 550 7.15 5.00 -28.31
C ILE A 550 5.86 5.80 -28.20
N LYS A 551 4.95 5.56 -29.13
CA LYS A 551 3.57 6.04 -29.08
C LYS A 551 2.62 4.87 -29.19
N THR A 552 1.87 4.60 -28.13
CA THR A 552 0.93 3.48 -28.06
C THR A 552 -0.48 3.95 -28.41
N TYR A 553 -1.13 3.27 -29.34
CA TYR A 553 -2.55 3.41 -29.65
C TYR A 553 -3.35 2.25 -29.06
N LEU A 554 -4.60 2.50 -28.75
CA LEU A 554 -5.55 1.46 -28.34
C LEU A 554 -6.28 0.93 -29.57
N ALA A 555 -6.36 -0.40 -29.72
CA ALA A 555 -7.15 -1.04 -30.77
C ALA A 555 -8.63 -0.63 -30.67
N LYS A 556 -9.31 -0.49 -31.80
CA LYS A 556 -10.70 -0.03 -31.86
C LYS A 556 -11.69 -0.96 -31.16
N ASP A 557 -11.38 -2.25 -31.10
CA ASP A 557 -12.18 -3.33 -30.52
C ASP A 557 -11.63 -3.78 -29.13
N LEU A 558 -10.71 -3.01 -28.57
CA LEU A 558 -10.08 -3.32 -27.28
C LEU A 558 -11.11 -3.40 -26.15
N LYS A 559 -11.11 -4.53 -25.46
CA LYS A 559 -11.98 -4.83 -24.31
C LYS A 559 -11.15 -4.73 -23.03
N GLU A 560 -11.84 -4.62 -21.89
CA GLU A 560 -11.19 -4.76 -20.60
C GLU A 560 -10.62 -6.16 -20.40
N GLU A 561 -9.52 -6.26 -19.68
CA GLU A 561 -9.06 -7.52 -19.10
C GLU A 561 -10.03 -7.94 -17.99
N ARG A 562 -10.34 -9.23 -17.90
CA ARG A 562 -11.22 -9.80 -16.89
C ARG A 562 -10.55 -10.91 -16.13
N SER A 563 -10.83 -10.98 -14.83
CA SER A 563 -10.38 -12.08 -13.98
C SER A 563 -11.51 -12.76 -13.24
N ASN A 564 -11.31 -14.04 -12.98
CA ASN A 564 -12.08 -14.83 -12.03
C ASN A 564 -11.10 -15.41 -11.02
N SER A 565 -11.23 -15.03 -9.77
CA SER A 565 -10.35 -15.45 -8.68
C SER A 565 -11.12 -16.27 -7.66
N LEU A 566 -10.53 -17.39 -7.25
CA LEU A 566 -11.03 -18.27 -6.19
C LEU A 566 -9.93 -18.44 -5.16
N SER A 567 -10.24 -18.28 -3.88
CA SER A 567 -9.32 -18.60 -2.79
C SER A 567 -10.00 -19.35 -1.66
N LEU A 568 -9.26 -20.30 -1.08
CA LEU A 568 -9.64 -21.05 0.10
C LEU A 568 -8.58 -20.87 1.16
N SER A 569 -8.95 -20.44 2.36
CA SER A 569 -8.00 -20.26 3.45
C SER A 569 -8.46 -20.89 4.76
N ALA A 570 -7.47 -21.33 5.53
CA ALA A 570 -7.61 -21.79 6.91
C ALA A 570 -6.69 -20.97 7.81
N ASP A 571 -7.27 -20.28 8.78
CA ASP A 571 -6.58 -19.42 9.75
C ASP A 571 -6.78 -20.05 11.14
N MET A 572 -5.67 -20.53 11.75
CA MET A 572 -5.69 -21.40 12.92
C MET A 572 -4.86 -20.80 14.05
N TYR A 573 -5.41 -20.77 15.24
CA TYR A 573 -4.81 -20.18 16.43
C TYR A 573 -4.73 -21.21 17.54
N TYR A 574 -3.53 -21.47 18.05
CA TYR A 574 -3.33 -22.43 19.12
C TYR A 574 -2.40 -21.89 20.19
N ASN A 575 -2.66 -22.25 21.42
CA ASN A 575 -1.80 -21.99 22.57
C ASN A 575 -1.23 -23.32 23.08
N PHE A 576 0.08 -23.50 22.98
CA PHE A 576 0.80 -24.65 23.49
C PHE A 576 1.53 -24.22 24.77
N GLY A 577 0.84 -24.35 25.92
CA GLY A 577 1.34 -23.79 27.18
C GLY A 577 1.48 -22.27 27.09
N ASN A 578 2.70 -21.77 27.19
CA ASN A 578 3.02 -20.32 27.10
C ASN A 578 3.31 -19.86 25.66
N VAL A 579 3.27 -20.75 24.66
CA VAL A 579 3.54 -20.42 23.28
C VAL A 579 2.23 -20.12 22.57
N GLN A 580 2.08 -18.90 22.09
CA GLN A 580 0.97 -18.50 21.21
C GLN A 580 1.38 -18.76 19.78
N THR A 581 0.52 -19.39 18.98
CA THR A 581 0.79 -19.68 17.56
C THR A 581 -0.38 -19.31 16.66
N ASN A 582 -0.07 -18.85 15.46
CA ASN A 582 -1.00 -18.71 14.37
C ASN A 582 -0.43 -19.40 13.12
N PHE A 583 -1.23 -20.24 12.51
CA PHE A 583 -0.93 -20.87 11.22
C PHE A 583 -2.00 -20.48 10.22
N LEU A 584 -1.57 -19.91 9.12
CA LEU A 584 -2.41 -19.53 8.01
C LEU A 584 -1.98 -20.28 6.76
N VAL A 585 -2.92 -20.91 6.08
CA VAL A 585 -2.72 -21.50 4.75
C VAL A 585 -3.80 -20.98 3.83
N GLU A 586 -3.43 -20.58 2.62
CA GLU A 586 -4.33 -20.12 1.57
C GLU A 586 -3.96 -20.78 0.25
N ALA A 587 -4.91 -21.45 -0.38
CA ALA A 587 -4.81 -21.86 -1.79
C ALA A 587 -5.54 -20.84 -2.66
N PHE A 588 -4.96 -20.48 -3.80
CA PHE A 588 -5.52 -19.51 -4.71
C PHE A 588 -5.45 -19.96 -6.17
N TYR A 589 -6.42 -19.51 -6.96
CA TYR A 589 -6.51 -19.70 -8.40
C TYR A 589 -7.10 -18.45 -9.03
N THR A 590 -6.43 -17.90 -10.03
CA THR A 590 -6.91 -16.75 -10.82
C THR A 590 -6.76 -17.03 -12.29
N HIS A 591 -7.86 -16.89 -13.02
CA HIS A 591 -7.90 -16.98 -14.48
C HIS A 591 -8.13 -15.60 -15.09
N LEU A 592 -7.28 -15.23 -16.04
CA LEU A 592 -7.31 -13.97 -16.77
C LEU A 592 -7.77 -14.21 -18.20
N ASN A 593 -8.68 -13.35 -18.68
CA ASN A 593 -9.14 -13.31 -20.05
C ASN A 593 -8.87 -11.92 -20.65
N ASN A 594 -8.70 -11.88 -21.97
CA ASN A 594 -8.47 -10.65 -22.73
C ASN A 594 -7.20 -9.90 -22.26
N VAL A 595 -6.16 -10.62 -21.86
CA VAL A 595 -4.89 -10.01 -21.41
C VAL A 595 -4.34 -9.12 -22.51
N PHE A 596 -3.89 -7.92 -22.13
CA PHE A 596 -3.35 -6.96 -23.08
C PHE A 596 -1.99 -7.42 -23.61
N ALA A 597 -1.79 -7.18 -24.89
CA ALA A 597 -0.54 -7.32 -25.59
C ALA A 597 -0.26 -6.08 -26.43
N GLN A 598 0.95 -5.94 -26.89
CA GLN A 598 1.37 -4.89 -27.80
C GLN A 598 1.89 -5.50 -29.09
N ARG A 599 1.66 -4.83 -30.20
CA ARG A 599 2.27 -5.16 -31.50
C ARG A 599 2.77 -3.89 -32.17
N VAL A 600 3.81 -4.03 -32.96
CA VAL A 600 4.34 -2.92 -33.74
C VAL A 600 3.43 -2.66 -34.93
N LEU A 601 2.94 -1.43 -35.08
CA LEU A 601 2.22 -0.97 -36.26
C LEU A 601 3.17 -0.32 -37.26
N LYS A 602 4.19 0.37 -36.76
CA LYS A 602 5.20 1.05 -37.57
C LYS A 602 6.47 1.18 -36.76
N GLU A 603 7.59 0.66 -37.29
CA GLU A 603 8.88 0.70 -36.63
C GLU A 603 9.34 2.12 -36.30
N ARG A 604 9.25 3.02 -37.28
CA ARG A 604 9.51 4.46 -37.06
C ARG A 604 8.62 5.29 -37.97
N ASP A 605 8.01 6.31 -37.42
CA ASP A 605 7.32 7.32 -38.21
C ASP A 605 8.31 8.34 -38.79
N GLU A 606 7.80 9.41 -39.42
CA GLU A 606 8.60 10.49 -40.02
C GLU A 606 9.44 11.25 -38.98
N ASN A 607 9.10 11.14 -37.69
CA ASN A 607 9.76 11.76 -36.56
C ASN A 607 10.66 10.78 -35.77
N GLY A 608 10.85 9.56 -36.28
CA GLY A 608 11.63 8.53 -35.61
C GLY A 608 10.91 7.85 -34.44
N ILE A 609 9.59 7.95 -34.35
CA ILE A 609 8.78 7.42 -33.25
C ILE A 609 8.27 6.02 -33.60
N ARG A 610 8.50 5.04 -32.74
CA ARG A 610 7.95 3.69 -32.84
C ARG A 610 6.46 3.70 -32.49
N ILE A 611 5.63 3.14 -33.35
CA ILE A 611 4.17 3.11 -33.19
C ILE A 611 3.74 1.72 -32.77
N LEU A 612 3.20 1.61 -31.57
CA LEU A 612 2.63 0.37 -31.04
C LEU A 612 1.11 0.44 -30.98
N GLU A 613 0.46 -0.72 -31.06
CA GLU A 613 -0.96 -0.91 -30.78
C GLU A 613 -1.16 -1.88 -29.62
N ARG A 614 -1.92 -1.46 -28.63
CA ARG A 614 -2.37 -2.34 -27.55
C ARG A 614 -3.66 -3.02 -27.94
N PHE A 615 -3.72 -4.34 -27.82
CA PHE A 615 -4.87 -5.18 -28.18
C PHE A 615 -5.04 -6.34 -27.19
N ASN A 616 -6.17 -7.05 -27.24
CA ASN A 616 -6.39 -8.25 -26.44
C ASN A 616 -5.86 -9.48 -27.17
N ALA A 617 -4.94 -10.23 -26.57
CA ALA A 617 -4.33 -11.37 -27.24
C ALA A 617 -4.42 -12.67 -26.45
N HIS A 618 -4.38 -12.63 -25.12
CA HIS A 618 -4.00 -13.80 -24.33
C HIS A 618 -5.02 -14.16 -23.25
N GLN A 619 -4.88 -15.40 -22.77
CA GLN A 619 -5.45 -15.88 -21.52
C GLN A 619 -4.29 -16.32 -20.64
N ALA A 620 -4.45 -16.17 -19.35
CA ALA A 620 -3.42 -16.57 -18.40
C ALA A 620 -4.06 -17.18 -17.14
N THR A 621 -3.27 -18.00 -16.45
CA THR A 621 -3.69 -18.64 -15.22
C THR A 621 -2.58 -18.56 -14.18
N VAL A 622 -2.95 -18.18 -12.97
CA VAL A 622 -2.06 -18.15 -11.82
C VAL A 622 -2.70 -18.94 -10.69
N TRP A 623 -1.94 -19.84 -10.09
CA TRP A 623 -2.40 -20.64 -8.97
C TRP A 623 -1.26 -21.01 -8.03
N GLY A 624 -1.61 -21.29 -6.77
CA GLY A 624 -0.59 -21.63 -5.80
C GLY A 624 -1.12 -21.71 -4.37
N MET A 625 -0.17 -21.70 -3.44
CA MET A 625 -0.41 -21.70 -2.00
C MET A 625 0.46 -20.67 -1.30
N ASN A 626 -0.12 -19.99 -0.33
CA ASN A 626 0.55 -19.16 0.65
C ASN A 626 0.45 -19.85 2.02
N ALA A 627 1.56 -19.94 2.74
CA ALA A 627 1.59 -20.41 4.10
C ALA A 627 2.27 -19.36 4.99
N GLU A 628 1.71 -19.09 6.17
CA GLU A 628 2.30 -18.21 7.16
C GLU A 628 2.23 -18.87 8.54
N GLY A 629 3.32 -18.76 9.28
CA GLY A 629 3.41 -19.19 10.66
C GLY A 629 3.91 -18.06 11.55
N LYS A 630 3.20 -17.81 12.65
CA LYS A 630 3.64 -16.91 13.73
C LYS A 630 3.71 -17.72 15.01
N ALA A 631 4.78 -17.55 15.78
CA ALA A 631 4.94 -18.16 17.10
C ALA A 631 5.56 -17.16 18.06
N VAL A 632 4.92 -16.97 19.20
CA VAL A 632 5.43 -16.16 20.30
C VAL A 632 5.65 -17.08 21.50
N PHE A 633 6.91 -17.32 21.80
CA PHE A 633 7.31 -18.26 22.88
C PHE A 633 7.21 -17.62 24.25
N SER A 634 7.36 -16.32 24.30
CA SER A 634 7.17 -15.47 25.49
C SER A 634 7.29 -14.03 25.03
N LYS A 635 7.06 -13.07 25.90
CA LYS A 635 7.28 -11.64 25.57
C LYS A 635 8.70 -11.28 25.15
N TRP A 636 9.67 -12.19 25.22
CA TRP A 636 11.06 -11.96 24.86
C TRP A 636 11.54 -12.72 23.59
N PHE A 637 10.70 -13.58 22.98
CA PHE A 637 11.04 -14.23 21.71
C PHE A 637 9.83 -14.47 20.83
N SER A 638 9.90 -14.03 19.57
CA SER A 638 8.88 -14.26 18.54
C SER A 638 9.51 -14.62 17.19
N LEU A 639 8.80 -15.44 16.43
CA LEU A 639 9.12 -15.89 15.08
C LEU A 639 7.91 -15.69 14.18
N GLN A 640 8.11 -15.13 13.01
CA GLN A 640 7.15 -15.13 11.91
C GLN A 640 7.84 -15.59 10.64
N SER A 641 7.17 -16.40 9.83
CA SER A 641 7.68 -16.85 8.53
C SER A 641 6.54 -16.99 7.54
N GLY A 642 6.84 -16.74 6.28
CA GLY A 642 5.90 -16.87 5.17
C GLY A 642 6.55 -17.53 3.97
N LEU A 643 5.80 -18.40 3.30
CA LEU A 643 6.22 -19.11 2.08
C LEU A 643 5.11 -19.04 1.05
N THR A 644 5.48 -18.78 -0.20
CA THR A 644 4.61 -18.85 -1.36
C THR A 644 5.16 -19.84 -2.35
N VAL A 645 4.30 -20.75 -2.82
CA VAL A 645 4.57 -21.67 -3.92
C VAL A 645 3.50 -21.42 -4.97
N GLN A 646 3.91 -21.06 -6.19
CA GLN A 646 2.99 -20.64 -7.25
C GLN A 646 3.45 -21.05 -8.65
N ARG A 647 2.50 -20.96 -9.58
CA ARG A 647 2.74 -21.11 -11.01
C ARG A 647 1.89 -20.10 -11.77
N SER A 648 2.53 -19.36 -12.69
CA SER A 648 1.91 -18.32 -13.51
C SER A 648 2.25 -18.58 -14.96
N GLU A 649 1.21 -18.81 -15.79
CA GLU A 649 1.40 -19.22 -17.19
C GLU A 649 0.35 -18.60 -18.10
N TYR A 650 0.79 -18.20 -19.29
CA TYR A 650 -0.10 -17.94 -20.42
C TYR A 650 -0.64 -19.26 -20.99
N LYS A 651 -1.82 -19.23 -21.55
CA LYS A 651 -2.39 -20.39 -22.27
C LYS A 651 -1.55 -20.75 -23.47
N ASP A 652 -1.15 -19.75 -24.24
CA ASP A 652 -0.29 -19.86 -25.41
C ASP A 652 1.04 -19.14 -25.12
N ALA A 653 2.12 -19.56 -25.76
CA ALA A 653 3.43 -18.91 -25.58
C ALA A 653 3.38 -17.47 -26.14
N VAL A 654 4.02 -16.55 -25.42
CA VAL A 654 4.03 -15.12 -25.73
C VAL A 654 5.48 -14.67 -25.96
N GLU A 655 5.69 -13.91 -27.02
CA GLU A 655 6.93 -13.19 -27.27
C GLU A 655 6.91 -11.91 -26.43
N TRP A 656 7.93 -11.70 -25.62
CA TRP A 656 8.04 -10.53 -24.74
C TRP A 656 8.75 -9.35 -25.41
N ASP A 657 9.50 -9.62 -26.46
CA ASP A 657 10.19 -8.68 -27.33
C ASP A 657 10.21 -9.25 -28.76
N GLU A 658 10.46 -8.41 -29.76
CA GLU A 658 10.65 -8.83 -31.14
C GLU A 658 11.86 -9.75 -31.28
N ASP A 659 11.74 -10.81 -32.02
CA ASP A 659 12.77 -11.88 -32.15
C ASP A 659 13.07 -12.65 -30.84
N ALA A 660 12.40 -12.39 -29.74
CA ALA A 660 12.58 -13.13 -28.50
C ALA A 660 11.90 -14.51 -28.56
N PRO A 661 12.48 -15.53 -27.90
CA PRO A 661 11.80 -16.82 -27.77
C PRO A 661 10.44 -16.66 -27.06
N ALA A 662 9.40 -17.23 -27.66
CA ALA A 662 8.07 -17.25 -27.03
C ALA A 662 8.08 -18.15 -25.78
N GLU A 663 7.56 -17.63 -24.64
CA GLU A 663 7.54 -18.30 -23.35
C GLU A 663 6.09 -18.38 -22.81
N LYS A 664 5.72 -19.53 -22.21
CA LYS A 664 4.44 -19.70 -21.53
C LYS A 664 4.46 -19.17 -20.11
N LYS A 665 5.59 -19.23 -19.43
CA LYS A 665 5.71 -18.78 -18.04
C LYS A 665 5.79 -17.26 -17.99
N PHE A 666 5.20 -16.70 -16.97
CA PHE A 666 5.40 -15.28 -16.69
C PHE A 666 6.86 -15.02 -16.38
N LEU A 667 7.41 -14.00 -17.03
CA LEU A 667 8.73 -13.49 -16.69
C LEU A 667 8.71 -12.84 -15.30
N ARG A 668 9.87 -12.75 -14.65
CA ARG A 668 10.08 -12.13 -13.34
C ARG A 668 9.22 -12.69 -12.22
N THR A 669 8.73 -13.93 -12.37
CA THR A 669 7.81 -14.56 -11.43
C THR A 669 8.41 -15.86 -10.90
N PRO A 670 9.05 -15.86 -9.71
CA PRO A 670 9.59 -17.07 -9.10
C PRO A 670 8.46 -18.01 -8.65
N ASN A 671 8.67 -19.32 -8.82
CA ASN A 671 7.69 -20.30 -8.37
C ASN A 671 7.68 -20.46 -6.83
N VAL A 672 8.76 -20.10 -6.15
CA VAL A 672 8.90 -20.21 -4.69
C VAL A 672 9.60 -18.99 -4.16
N TYR A 673 9.01 -18.33 -3.17
CA TYR A 673 9.62 -17.23 -2.44
C TYR A 673 9.05 -17.15 -1.03
N GLY A 674 9.76 -16.47 -0.15
CA GLY A 674 9.31 -16.36 1.23
C GLY A 674 10.23 -15.52 2.10
N TYR A 675 9.85 -15.40 3.36
CA TYR A 675 10.56 -14.60 4.34
C TYR A 675 10.48 -15.22 5.72
N PHE A 676 11.33 -14.73 6.60
CA PHE A 676 11.16 -14.90 8.04
C PHE A 676 11.61 -13.64 8.79
N THR A 677 11.07 -13.46 9.99
CA THR A 677 11.51 -12.48 10.97
C THR A 677 11.54 -13.14 12.34
N MET A 678 12.63 -12.92 13.06
CA MET A 678 12.80 -13.34 14.46
C MET A 678 13.08 -12.10 15.28
N GLN A 679 12.48 -11.99 16.45
CA GLN A 679 12.78 -10.93 17.40
C GLN A 679 13.00 -11.54 18.77
N SER A 680 14.04 -11.09 19.46
CA SER A 680 14.33 -11.44 20.84
C SER A 680 14.59 -10.18 21.66
N SER A 681 14.06 -10.17 22.88
CA SER A 681 14.32 -9.13 23.89
C SER A 681 14.95 -9.80 25.12
N PRO A 682 16.25 -10.19 25.02
CA PRO A 682 16.91 -11.03 26.05
C PRO A 682 17.03 -10.34 27.41
N ILE A 683 17.05 -9.02 27.41
CA ILE A 683 17.01 -8.19 28.62
C ILE A 683 16.06 -7.02 28.40
N LYS A 684 15.55 -6.44 29.47
CA LYS A 684 14.73 -5.23 29.40
C LYS A 684 15.49 -4.14 28.63
N ARG A 685 14.83 -3.48 27.66
CA ARG A 685 15.37 -2.40 26.81
C ARG A 685 16.23 -2.84 25.63
N LEU A 686 16.68 -4.08 25.52
CA LEU A 686 17.42 -4.57 24.35
C LEU A 686 16.52 -5.44 23.48
N SER A 687 16.44 -5.10 22.20
CA SER A 687 15.77 -5.91 21.18
C SER A 687 16.75 -6.27 20.07
N ILE A 688 16.78 -7.54 19.70
CA ILE A 688 17.59 -8.06 18.60
C ILE A 688 16.63 -8.70 17.59
N ALA A 689 16.73 -8.32 16.33
CA ALA A 689 15.92 -8.86 15.26
C ALA A 689 16.78 -9.44 14.13
N LEU A 690 16.40 -10.59 13.65
CA LEU A 690 16.97 -11.25 12.47
C LEU A 690 15.87 -11.40 11.43
N SER A 691 16.12 -10.98 10.21
CA SER A 691 15.16 -11.12 9.10
C SER A 691 15.85 -11.67 7.86
N GLY A 692 15.09 -12.42 7.06
CA GLY A 692 15.60 -12.98 5.82
C GLY A 692 14.53 -13.05 4.75
N ASN A 693 14.95 -12.91 3.48
CA ASN A 693 14.12 -13.05 2.30
C ASN A 693 14.75 -14.07 1.34
N TYR A 694 13.91 -14.97 0.83
CA TYR A 694 14.27 -15.95 -0.19
C TYR A 694 13.47 -15.68 -1.47
N ASN A 695 14.18 -15.56 -2.58
CA ASN A 695 13.63 -15.52 -3.93
C ASN A 695 14.17 -16.72 -4.72
N GLY A 696 13.28 -17.58 -5.19
CA GLY A 696 13.61 -18.72 -6.02
C GLY A 696 13.99 -18.31 -7.43
N ARG A 697 14.40 -19.29 -8.25
CA ARG A 697 14.70 -19.10 -9.66
C ARG A 697 13.49 -18.64 -10.44
N MET A 698 13.69 -17.72 -11.38
CA MET A 698 12.67 -17.21 -12.29
C MET A 698 13.23 -17.03 -13.70
N LEU A 699 12.36 -16.76 -14.66
CA LEU A 699 12.75 -16.36 -16.01
C LEU A 699 12.73 -14.83 -16.10
N VAL A 700 13.73 -14.27 -16.77
CA VAL A 700 13.81 -12.84 -17.07
C VAL A 700 14.17 -12.66 -18.54
N GLY A 701 13.58 -11.64 -19.16
CA GLY A 701 14.01 -11.20 -20.48
C GLY A 701 15.33 -10.44 -20.37
N HIS A 702 16.19 -10.57 -21.36
CA HIS A 702 17.40 -9.79 -21.54
C HIS A 702 17.37 -9.30 -22.97
N ALA A 703 17.18 -7.99 -23.15
CA ALA A 703 17.09 -7.36 -24.46
C ALA A 703 18.46 -7.40 -25.17
N ALA A 704 18.44 -7.27 -26.51
CA ALA A 704 19.67 -7.13 -27.27
C ALA A 704 20.43 -5.88 -26.85
N GLY A 705 21.75 -5.98 -26.70
CA GLY A 705 22.61 -4.90 -26.20
C GLY A 705 23.93 -5.44 -25.70
N SER A 706 24.38 -4.99 -24.55
CA SER A 706 25.66 -5.30 -23.92
C SER A 706 25.95 -6.81 -23.83
N GLY A 707 26.67 -7.35 -24.84
CA GLY A 707 27.09 -8.76 -24.89
C GLY A 707 26.01 -9.74 -25.36
N VAL A 708 24.83 -9.28 -25.75
CA VAL A 708 23.73 -10.10 -26.26
C VAL A 708 23.29 -9.59 -27.63
N GLU A 709 23.45 -10.39 -28.66
CA GLU A 709 23.14 -10.01 -30.06
C GLU A 709 21.63 -10.00 -30.34
N LYS A 710 20.89 -10.91 -29.70
CA LYS A 710 19.43 -11.03 -29.83
C LYS A 710 18.77 -11.18 -28.46
N PRO A 711 17.50 -10.75 -28.29
CA PRO A 711 16.78 -10.93 -27.04
C PRO A 711 16.74 -12.42 -26.63
N VAL A 712 17.00 -12.68 -25.35
CA VAL A 712 17.02 -14.04 -24.80
C VAL A 712 16.21 -14.11 -23.50
N VAL A 713 15.77 -15.31 -23.15
CA VAL A 713 15.17 -15.59 -21.84
C VAL A 713 16.20 -16.28 -20.95
N VAL A 714 16.56 -15.64 -19.87
CA VAL A 714 17.55 -16.11 -18.90
C VAL A 714 16.86 -16.72 -17.68
N ARG A 715 17.36 -17.85 -17.20
CA ARG A 715 16.93 -18.45 -15.93
C ARG A 715 17.86 -18.00 -14.81
N THR A 716 17.32 -17.21 -13.87
CA THR A 716 18.10 -16.65 -12.77
C THR A 716 18.54 -17.69 -11.74
N PRO A 717 19.60 -17.43 -10.96
CA PRO A 717 19.84 -18.14 -9.70
C PRO A 717 18.76 -17.82 -8.67
N SER A 718 18.78 -18.52 -7.52
CA SER A 718 18.00 -18.15 -6.33
C SER A 718 18.83 -17.26 -5.42
N PHE A 719 18.15 -16.40 -4.65
CA PHE A 719 18.77 -15.46 -3.72
C PHE A 719 18.23 -15.66 -2.31
N PHE A 720 19.10 -15.58 -1.33
CA PHE A 720 18.74 -15.53 0.07
C PHE A 720 19.50 -14.41 0.77
N THR A 721 18.79 -13.41 1.26
CA THR A 721 19.36 -12.29 2.00
C THR A 721 19.05 -12.42 3.49
N LEU A 722 19.99 -12.01 4.32
CA LEU A 722 19.89 -12.05 5.77
C LEU A 722 20.27 -10.68 6.32
N SER A 723 19.49 -10.17 7.31
CA SER A 723 19.70 -8.88 7.94
C SER A 723 19.57 -8.98 9.46
N LEU A 724 20.40 -8.25 10.19
CA LEU A 724 20.42 -8.20 11.65
C LEU A 724 20.25 -6.78 12.13
N LYS A 725 19.43 -6.57 13.16
CA LYS A 725 19.21 -5.31 13.85
C LYS A 725 19.32 -5.50 15.35
N ALA A 726 19.95 -4.56 16.03
CA ALA A 726 19.90 -4.41 17.48
C ALA A 726 19.35 -3.01 17.83
N SER A 727 18.51 -2.93 18.85
CA SER A 727 17.91 -1.68 19.32
C SER A 727 17.99 -1.64 20.83
N TYR A 728 18.41 -0.51 21.39
CA TYR A 728 18.49 -0.31 22.83
C TYR A 728 17.75 0.96 23.25
N ASP A 729 16.78 0.80 24.16
CA ASP A 729 15.96 1.90 24.70
C ASP A 729 16.53 2.45 25.98
N PHE A 730 16.56 3.78 26.12
CA PHE A 730 17.00 4.44 27.36
C PHE A 730 16.20 5.71 27.61
N ASP A 731 15.96 6.00 28.89
CA ASP A 731 15.27 7.20 29.32
C ASP A 731 16.29 8.34 29.41
N ILE A 732 16.03 9.49 28.76
CA ILE A 732 16.90 10.67 28.82
C ILE A 732 16.44 11.57 29.96
N TYR A 733 15.17 11.98 29.95
CA TYR A 733 14.63 12.90 30.94
C TYR A 733 13.10 12.78 30.99
N LYS A 734 12.56 12.49 32.18
CA LYS A 734 11.11 12.39 32.44
C LYS A 734 10.40 11.53 31.34
N GLN A 735 9.64 12.19 30.45
CA GLN A 735 8.88 11.54 29.39
C GLN A 735 9.66 11.37 28.07
N VAL A 736 10.89 11.88 27.98
CA VAL A 736 11.72 11.78 26.77
C VAL A 736 12.50 10.48 26.81
N LYS A 737 12.24 9.62 25.83
CA LYS A 737 12.94 8.35 25.62
C LYS A 737 13.80 8.43 24.35
N ALA A 738 14.90 7.71 24.36
CA ALA A 738 15.73 7.52 23.19
C ALA A 738 15.90 6.03 22.88
N GLN A 739 16.02 5.71 21.60
CA GLN A 739 16.35 4.38 21.11
C GLN A 739 17.56 4.50 20.17
N LEU A 740 18.62 3.79 20.50
CA LEU A 740 19.76 3.60 19.60
C LEU A 740 19.56 2.33 18.80
N ASN A 741 19.69 2.42 17.48
CA ASN A 741 19.57 1.31 16.55
C ASN A 741 20.88 1.10 15.80
N ALA A 742 21.28 -0.14 15.60
CA ALA A 742 22.40 -0.49 14.73
C ALA A 742 22.14 -1.82 14.05
N GLY A 743 22.67 -2.01 12.85
CA GLY A 743 22.47 -3.27 12.16
C GLY A 743 23.21 -3.40 10.85
N ILE A 744 23.00 -4.57 10.24
CA ILE A 744 23.57 -4.95 8.95
C ILE A 744 22.43 -5.49 8.07
N GLN A 745 22.22 -4.90 6.90
CA GLN A 745 21.34 -5.47 5.88
C GLN A 745 22.17 -6.24 4.86
N ASN A 746 21.59 -7.31 4.31
CA ASN A 746 22.23 -8.20 3.34
C ASN A 746 23.64 -8.64 3.80
N ILE A 747 23.72 -9.30 4.94
CA ILE A 747 24.99 -9.74 5.59
C ILE A 747 25.88 -10.52 4.61
N GLY A 748 25.26 -11.38 3.77
CA GLY A 748 25.97 -12.19 2.78
C GLY A 748 26.48 -11.42 1.56
N ASN A 749 26.14 -10.13 1.42
CA ASN A 749 26.38 -9.32 0.22
C ASN A 749 25.93 -10.04 -1.06
N VAL A 750 24.73 -10.61 -1.00
CA VAL A 750 24.14 -11.37 -2.10
C VAL A 750 23.65 -10.41 -3.18
N TYR A 751 23.97 -10.68 -4.43
CA TYR A 751 23.59 -9.84 -5.57
C TYR A 751 23.62 -10.60 -6.90
N GLN A 752 23.08 -10.00 -7.94
CA GLN A 752 23.19 -10.43 -9.33
C GLN A 752 24.64 -10.25 -9.80
N ARG A 753 25.25 -11.31 -10.38
CA ARG A 753 26.65 -11.29 -10.80
C ARG A 753 26.87 -10.99 -12.29
N ASP A 754 25.83 -11.15 -13.08
CA ASP A 754 25.81 -10.98 -14.53
C ASP A 754 25.06 -9.68 -14.91
N LEU A 755 25.31 -8.60 -14.16
CA LEU A 755 24.83 -7.26 -14.52
C LEU A 755 25.42 -6.86 -15.88
N ASP A 756 24.59 -6.23 -16.69
CA ASP A 756 25.08 -5.61 -17.91
C ASP A 756 25.95 -4.39 -17.62
N LYS A 757 26.90 -4.13 -18.51
CA LYS A 757 27.94 -3.11 -18.32
C LYS A 757 27.91 -2.05 -19.40
N GLY A 758 28.38 -0.86 -19.00
CA GLY A 758 28.59 0.24 -19.92
C GLY A 758 27.30 0.93 -20.38
N TRP A 759 27.42 1.73 -21.43
CA TRP A 759 26.33 2.59 -21.90
C TRP A 759 25.26 1.84 -22.71
N ASN A 760 25.61 0.69 -23.32
CA ASN A 760 24.69 -0.13 -24.13
C ASN A 760 24.02 -1.24 -23.31
N ARG A 761 23.93 -1.09 -21.99
CA ARG A 761 23.34 -2.09 -21.11
C ARG A 761 21.81 -2.09 -21.19
N ASP A 762 21.22 -3.25 -21.01
CA ASP A 762 19.79 -3.38 -20.71
C ASP A 762 19.55 -3.03 -19.23
N ALA A 763 19.09 -1.79 -18.97
CA ALA A 763 18.81 -1.35 -17.61
C ALA A 763 17.67 -2.13 -16.95
N SER A 764 16.84 -2.83 -17.72
CA SER A 764 15.78 -3.71 -17.22
C SER A 764 16.30 -5.09 -16.82
N TYR A 765 17.50 -5.48 -17.22
CA TYR A 765 18.12 -6.75 -16.85
C TYR A 765 18.69 -6.71 -15.42
N ILE A 766 17.87 -6.31 -14.48
CA ILE A 766 18.13 -6.34 -13.04
C ILE A 766 17.09 -7.23 -12.35
N TYR A 767 17.52 -8.22 -11.57
CA TYR A 767 16.65 -9.23 -10.98
C TYR A 767 17.10 -9.72 -9.59
N GLY A 768 18.30 -9.32 -9.17
CA GLY A 768 18.86 -9.67 -7.86
C GLY A 768 18.43 -8.71 -6.75
N PRO A 769 18.89 -8.94 -5.52
CA PRO A 769 18.72 -7.99 -4.43
C PRO A 769 19.37 -6.64 -4.78
N SER A 770 18.60 -5.56 -4.70
CA SER A 770 19.05 -4.21 -5.04
C SER A 770 20.05 -3.64 -4.03
N LEU A 771 19.81 -3.86 -2.74
CA LEU A 771 20.68 -3.36 -1.69
C LEU A 771 21.94 -4.24 -1.53
N PRO A 772 23.15 -3.66 -1.54
CA PRO A 772 24.37 -4.35 -1.16
C PRO A 772 24.39 -4.63 0.34
N ARG A 773 25.49 -5.16 0.88
CA ARG A 773 25.70 -5.16 2.33
C ARG A 773 25.75 -3.73 2.84
N CYS A 774 24.83 -3.40 3.75
CA CYS A 774 24.74 -2.08 4.34
C CYS A 774 24.92 -2.16 5.85
N PHE A 775 25.71 -1.24 6.40
CA PHE A 775 25.85 -1.01 7.84
C PHE A 775 25.11 0.25 8.20
N TYR A 776 24.29 0.22 9.24
CA TYR A 776 23.53 1.40 9.64
C TYR A 776 23.55 1.62 11.15
N VAL A 777 23.42 2.88 11.52
CA VAL A 777 23.20 3.35 12.88
C VAL A 777 22.10 4.40 12.86
N GLY A 778 21.22 4.36 13.84
CA GLY A 778 20.12 5.31 13.95
C GLY A 778 19.83 5.69 15.40
N LEU A 779 19.34 6.90 15.57
CA LEU A 779 18.84 7.43 16.83
C LEU A 779 17.38 7.84 16.64
N LYS A 780 16.53 7.43 17.58
CA LYS A 780 15.13 7.83 17.66
C LYS A 780 14.85 8.45 19.03
N LEU A 781 14.26 9.63 19.03
CA LEU A 781 13.81 10.35 20.20
C LEU A 781 12.28 10.37 20.20
N THR A 782 11.66 10.07 21.32
CA THR A 782 10.20 10.09 21.51
C THR A 782 9.81 10.82 22.78
N TYR A 783 8.69 11.57 22.68
CA TYR A 783 8.08 12.30 23.78
C TYR A 783 6.59 11.95 23.87
#